data_0932b7f83cef8edb5c826809b33b3426
#
_entry.id   0932b7f83cef8edb5c826809b33b3426
#
_cell.length_a   1.000
_cell.length_b   1.000
_cell.length_c   1.000
_cell.angle_alpha   90.00
_cell.angle_beta   90.00
_cell.angle_gamma   90.00
#
_symmetry.space_group_name_H-M   'P 1'
#
loop_
_entity.id
_entity.type
_entity.pdbx_description
1 polymer ?
#
loop_
_entity_poly.entity_id
_entity_poly.type
_entity_poly.pdbx_seq_one_letter_code
_entity_poly.pdbx_strand_id
1 'polypeptide(L)'
;MSAVATLTLTVSFAIVKHMVSDWLDGGAKGQVAQDLVDLCKERILDGSGGKSPSKQLDQLAQQVVAGMGPVWEKESRQLDDGTRAAIVLAVGQTVAAAEPNVGTLIQHRLDGDRLAKSMLAQHKTLTTGFSADEQTLYTRLLTEVCGQIVYMANHFAGYTTLFDRHILQTLDDLLRNTGCLLTGPSAQAQAFEQEYRDALPIQLNRFDPIGITYAEDVLRQQRLDLAYVGLRLEQEGSFLRQDAQRFLDRQDMESIQPPVNRVGTIHEMLGLSSRLVIRGQPGSGKSTLLRWLAGRSSRRQLGQDMAGLASWDDTVPFYLRLRAFKSGEIPSPKEWPALNARLLAADVPGGWMQGLLKDGRALVLIDGVDEVSEKHRKTLLESLQTLVQTYPLARYVITSRPAAIKNWPEWIDWSRSAGFETVSLQEMEPEQVYAFVDRWHHALLAGLDREEERTLVRDLPTALKQLLRQRLSLRRLARNPLLCTMICALHRERPNNMPRNRVKLYQDCVEMLLYKRDTEREVGSMADYPPLTHTHEEVVLREYAHHLLLNDDSEEAEAEVDAFFTGLLESINMPDWTGILLRDYFVKRTGLLIEPEDGKIAFAHRTFQEFLAARVIVKKNEISMLLGKARDDQWRETILLTVAIPEISQKQSERLFRGLLKKADKLTTPRSRHELYLLAVACMESPIYLSDDLRREIIDRTSTLIPPRNNDEVALLAKAGDPIVPLLQIDRPYSYAKMARCVDALGEIGSEDALRIIIAYSRSPHYVAEGAYDLRRAIGAAIWNFDPAEYVRRVLTGLQSLDLSSTQVSDAGLVHLAGLTGLQSLNLWQTQVSDAGLVHLAGLTGLQSLYLSSTQVSDAGLVHLAGLTGLQSLYLSSTQVSDAGLVHLAGLTGLQ
;
A
#
# COMPACT_ATOMS: atom_id res chain seq x y z
N MET A 1 -45.08 -4.02 6.09
CA MET A 1 -43.75 -4.28 5.51
C MET A 1 -43.07 -2.95 5.28
N SER A 2 -41.76 -2.81 5.61
CA SER A 2 -41.06 -1.54 5.36
C SER A 2 -40.88 -1.35 3.83
N ALA A 3 -40.80 -0.10 3.38
CA ALA A 3 -40.63 0.22 1.95
C ALA A 3 -39.43 -0.49 1.30
N VAL A 4 -38.46 -0.89 2.09
CA VAL A 4 -37.22 -1.57 1.67
C VAL A 4 -37.43 -3.07 1.42
N ALA A 5 -38.15 -3.75 2.33
CA ALA A 5 -38.53 -5.15 2.14
C ALA A 5 -39.30 -5.33 0.84
N THR A 6 -40.19 -4.39 0.58
CA THR A 6 -40.98 -4.29 -0.64
C THR A 6 -40.12 -4.11 -1.89
N LEU A 7 -39.07 -3.27 -1.84
CA LEU A 7 -38.18 -3.01 -2.98
C LEU A 7 -37.34 -4.24 -3.34
N THR A 8 -36.78 -4.96 -2.36
CA THR A 8 -36.00 -6.20 -2.61
C THR A 8 -36.83 -7.28 -3.26
N LEU A 9 -38.06 -7.47 -2.75
CA LEU A 9 -39.03 -8.39 -3.36
C LEU A 9 -39.35 -7.99 -4.79
N THR A 10 -39.57 -6.71 -5.04
CA THR A 10 -39.86 -6.17 -6.38
C THR A 10 -38.72 -6.44 -7.36
N VAL A 11 -37.46 -6.24 -6.93
CA VAL A 11 -36.26 -6.56 -7.74
C VAL A 11 -36.19 -8.05 -8.06
N SER A 12 -36.34 -8.90 -7.06
CA SER A 12 -36.25 -10.36 -7.23
C SER A 12 -37.32 -10.88 -8.21
N PHE A 13 -38.54 -10.43 -8.04
CA PHE A 13 -39.64 -10.79 -8.95
C PHE A 13 -39.48 -10.19 -10.35
N ALA A 14 -38.90 -8.99 -10.50
CA ALA A 14 -38.63 -8.42 -11.80
C ALA A 14 -37.57 -9.26 -12.59
N ILE A 15 -36.50 -9.71 -11.93
CA ILE A 15 -35.50 -10.60 -12.55
C ILE A 15 -36.17 -11.92 -12.98
N VAL A 16 -36.94 -12.57 -12.11
CA VAL A 16 -37.62 -13.83 -12.43
C VAL A 16 -38.62 -13.63 -13.57
N LYS A 17 -39.39 -12.56 -13.58
CA LYS A 17 -40.32 -12.22 -14.66
C LYS A 17 -39.62 -12.16 -16.01
N HIS A 18 -38.54 -11.40 -16.11
CA HIS A 18 -37.81 -11.27 -17.39
C HIS A 18 -37.08 -12.56 -17.76
N MET A 19 -36.49 -13.29 -16.82
CA MET A 19 -35.83 -14.56 -17.07
C MET A 19 -36.83 -15.57 -17.69
N VAL A 20 -38.03 -15.69 -17.12
CA VAL A 20 -39.06 -16.59 -17.66
C VAL A 20 -39.68 -16.06 -18.96
N SER A 21 -39.85 -14.72 -19.09
CA SER A 21 -40.42 -14.09 -20.26
C SER A 21 -39.48 -14.12 -21.47
N ASP A 22 -38.23 -13.86 -21.29
CA ASP A 22 -37.26 -13.58 -22.37
C ASP A 22 -36.48 -14.84 -22.79
N TRP A 23 -36.33 -15.84 -21.90
CA TRP A 23 -35.55 -17.06 -22.18
C TRP A 23 -36.40 -18.27 -22.59
N LEU A 24 -37.73 -18.25 -22.37
CA LEU A 24 -38.60 -19.32 -22.76
C LEU A 24 -39.39 -18.92 -24.00
N ASP A 25 -39.25 -19.69 -25.05
CA ASP A 25 -40.02 -19.51 -26.30
C ASP A 25 -41.50 -19.80 -26.13
N GLY A 26 -42.34 -19.21 -26.96
CA GLY A 26 -43.79 -19.30 -26.88
C GLY A 26 -44.38 -20.71 -26.79
N GLY A 27 -43.70 -21.74 -27.32
CA GLY A 27 -44.09 -23.15 -27.23
C GLY A 27 -43.70 -23.82 -25.90
N ALA A 28 -42.68 -23.32 -25.22
CA ALA A 28 -42.21 -23.80 -23.90
C ALA A 28 -42.90 -23.07 -22.73
N LYS A 29 -43.68 -22.01 -23.00
CA LYS A 29 -44.49 -21.28 -22.01
C LYS A 29 -45.77 -22.05 -21.68
N GLY A 30 -45.64 -23.15 -20.96
CA GLY A 30 -46.78 -23.84 -20.40
C GLY A 30 -47.53 -23.02 -19.33
N GLN A 31 -48.66 -23.50 -18.84
CA GLN A 31 -49.48 -22.84 -17.86
C GLN A 31 -48.67 -22.42 -16.61
N VAL A 32 -47.75 -23.27 -16.15
CA VAL A 32 -46.88 -23.00 -14.97
C VAL A 32 -45.96 -21.79 -15.17
N ALA A 33 -45.42 -21.61 -16.38
CA ALA A 33 -44.60 -20.44 -16.71
C ALA A 33 -45.43 -19.16 -16.71
N GLN A 34 -46.65 -19.22 -17.25
CA GLN A 34 -47.58 -18.10 -17.28
C GLN A 34 -48.05 -17.73 -15.88
N ASP A 35 -48.40 -18.72 -15.07
CA ASP A 35 -48.80 -18.51 -13.68
C ASP A 35 -47.67 -17.86 -12.82
N LEU A 36 -46.40 -18.27 -13.07
CA LEU A 36 -45.24 -17.66 -12.39
C LEU A 36 -45.02 -16.21 -12.81
N VAL A 37 -45.14 -15.90 -14.12
CA VAL A 37 -45.05 -14.52 -14.63
C VAL A 37 -46.16 -13.65 -14.05
N ASP A 38 -47.37 -14.17 -13.96
CA ASP A 38 -48.52 -13.42 -13.44
C ASP A 38 -48.42 -13.22 -11.91
N LEU A 39 -47.91 -14.23 -11.16
CA LEU A 39 -47.56 -14.07 -9.73
C LEU A 39 -46.49 -12.99 -9.53
N CYS A 40 -45.44 -12.99 -10.36
CA CYS A 40 -44.39 -11.95 -10.29
C CYS A 40 -44.95 -10.56 -10.59
N LYS A 41 -45.88 -10.41 -11.56
CA LYS A 41 -46.54 -9.13 -11.87
C LYS A 41 -47.36 -8.64 -10.68
N GLU A 42 -48.17 -9.53 -10.08
CA GLU A 42 -49.01 -9.23 -8.92
C GLU A 42 -48.14 -8.76 -7.72
N ARG A 43 -47.08 -9.52 -7.40
CA ARG A 43 -46.16 -9.19 -6.31
C ARG A 43 -45.38 -7.88 -6.56
N ILE A 44 -45.00 -7.58 -7.80
CA ILE A 44 -44.39 -6.31 -8.19
C ILE A 44 -45.37 -5.15 -7.96
N LEU A 45 -46.65 -5.31 -8.29
CA LEU A 45 -47.68 -4.27 -8.10
C LEU A 45 -48.02 -4.07 -6.61
N ASP A 46 -48.17 -5.12 -5.86
CA ASP A 46 -48.43 -5.09 -4.43
C ASP A 46 -47.28 -4.46 -3.65
N GLY A 47 -46.07 -4.78 -4.05
CA GLY A 47 -44.84 -4.26 -3.50
C GLY A 47 -44.67 -2.76 -3.73
N SER A 48 -45.18 -2.21 -4.82
CA SER A 48 -45.06 -0.79 -5.15
C SER A 48 -46.16 0.10 -4.56
N GLY A 49 -47.04 -0.44 -3.73
CA GLY A 49 -48.16 0.30 -3.15
C GLY A 49 -49.13 0.87 -4.19
N GLY A 50 -49.32 0.14 -5.31
CA GLY A 50 -50.22 0.50 -6.43
C GLY A 50 -49.62 1.52 -7.41
N LYS A 51 -48.37 1.91 -7.25
CA LYS A 51 -47.62 2.67 -8.27
C LYS A 51 -46.80 1.71 -9.14
N SER A 52 -46.88 1.85 -10.45
CA SER A 52 -45.97 1.11 -11.35
C SER A 52 -44.53 1.20 -10.83
N PRO A 53 -43.77 0.09 -10.77
CA PRO A 53 -42.37 0.13 -10.43
C PRO A 53 -41.69 1.14 -11.38
N SER A 54 -40.69 1.88 -10.89
CA SER A 54 -40.04 2.85 -11.75
C SER A 54 -39.60 2.13 -13.02
N LYS A 55 -39.89 2.71 -14.19
CA LYS A 55 -39.48 2.14 -15.49
C LYS A 55 -38.00 1.75 -15.51
N GLN A 56 -37.18 2.46 -14.71
CA GLN A 56 -35.76 2.20 -14.50
C GLN A 56 -35.47 0.83 -13.88
N LEU A 57 -36.25 0.41 -12.89
CA LEU A 57 -36.04 -0.88 -12.20
C LEU A 57 -36.39 -2.07 -13.11
N ASP A 58 -37.50 -1.95 -13.86
CA ASP A 58 -37.89 -2.99 -14.81
C ASP A 58 -36.92 -3.09 -16.00
N GLN A 59 -36.40 -1.96 -16.48
CA GLN A 59 -35.35 -1.89 -17.51
C GLN A 59 -34.02 -2.48 -17.00
N LEU A 60 -33.61 -2.20 -15.77
CA LEU A 60 -32.39 -2.73 -15.18
C LEU A 60 -32.48 -4.26 -15.01
N ALA A 61 -33.61 -4.78 -14.52
CA ALA A 61 -33.83 -6.22 -14.42
C ALA A 61 -33.79 -6.91 -15.81
N GLN A 62 -34.34 -6.26 -16.83
CA GLN A 62 -34.29 -6.76 -18.20
C GLN A 62 -32.84 -6.79 -18.74
N GLN A 63 -32.04 -5.75 -18.48
CA GLN A 63 -30.63 -5.70 -18.86
C GLN A 63 -29.79 -6.79 -18.17
N VAL A 64 -30.02 -7.02 -16.87
CA VAL A 64 -29.38 -8.10 -16.11
C VAL A 64 -29.68 -9.46 -16.74
N VAL A 65 -30.94 -9.75 -17.01
CA VAL A 65 -31.37 -11.02 -17.62
C VAL A 65 -30.79 -11.16 -19.03
N ALA A 66 -30.78 -10.12 -19.85
CA ALA A 66 -30.15 -10.12 -21.16
C ALA A 66 -28.64 -10.39 -21.09
N GLY A 67 -27.95 -9.87 -20.08
CA GLY A 67 -26.53 -10.13 -19.85
C GLY A 67 -26.21 -11.58 -19.45
N MET A 68 -27.11 -12.23 -18.72
CA MET A 68 -26.98 -13.65 -18.33
C MET A 68 -27.30 -14.62 -19.44
N GLY A 69 -28.11 -14.22 -20.44
CA GLY A 69 -28.60 -15.07 -21.55
C GLY A 69 -27.52 -15.82 -22.33
N PRO A 70 -26.45 -15.17 -22.82
CA PRO A 70 -25.37 -15.82 -23.57
C PRO A 70 -24.63 -16.91 -22.77
N VAL A 71 -24.46 -16.72 -21.46
CA VAL A 71 -23.82 -17.71 -20.55
C VAL A 71 -24.77 -18.92 -20.42
N TRP A 72 -26.03 -18.66 -20.15
CA TRP A 72 -27.05 -19.69 -20.06
C TRP A 72 -27.16 -20.50 -21.36
N GLU A 73 -27.25 -19.87 -22.54
CA GLU A 73 -27.29 -20.53 -23.82
C GLU A 73 -26.06 -21.42 -24.09
N LYS A 74 -24.90 -20.98 -23.71
CA LYS A 74 -23.65 -21.74 -23.85
C LYS A 74 -23.66 -23.00 -22.97
N GLU A 75 -24.05 -22.86 -21.71
CA GLU A 75 -23.98 -23.93 -20.71
C GLU A 75 -25.11 -24.95 -20.87
N SER A 76 -26.29 -24.50 -21.33
CA SER A 76 -27.43 -25.36 -21.56
C SER A 76 -27.52 -25.96 -23.00
N ARG A 77 -26.51 -25.70 -23.85
CA ARG A 77 -26.51 -26.05 -25.28
C ARG A 77 -26.74 -27.54 -25.58
N GLN A 78 -26.36 -28.42 -24.65
CA GLN A 78 -26.51 -29.88 -24.81
C GLN A 78 -27.86 -30.41 -24.31
N LEU A 79 -28.71 -29.59 -23.73
CA LEU A 79 -30.01 -29.95 -23.18
C LEU A 79 -31.10 -29.65 -24.21
N ASP A 80 -32.16 -30.46 -24.22
CA ASP A 80 -33.36 -30.18 -24.99
C ASP A 80 -34.14 -29.00 -24.41
N ASP A 81 -35.00 -28.39 -25.22
CA ASP A 81 -35.73 -27.18 -24.82
C ASP A 81 -36.71 -27.41 -23.64
N GLY A 82 -37.23 -28.62 -23.48
CA GLY A 82 -38.10 -28.99 -22.36
C GLY A 82 -37.32 -29.01 -21.05
N THR A 83 -36.12 -29.57 -21.02
CA THR A 83 -35.23 -29.63 -19.89
C THR A 83 -34.72 -28.23 -19.52
N ARG A 84 -34.34 -27.42 -20.52
CA ARG A 84 -33.98 -26.02 -20.29
C ARG A 84 -35.11 -25.24 -19.61
N ALA A 85 -36.33 -25.38 -20.12
CA ALA A 85 -37.49 -24.73 -19.56
C ALA A 85 -37.76 -25.17 -18.11
N ALA A 86 -37.62 -26.47 -17.83
CA ALA A 86 -37.80 -27.01 -16.48
C ALA A 86 -36.81 -26.40 -15.47
N ILE A 87 -35.53 -26.25 -15.85
CA ILE A 87 -34.50 -25.65 -14.99
C ILE A 87 -34.80 -24.17 -14.73
N VAL A 88 -35.08 -23.36 -15.75
CA VAL A 88 -35.44 -21.95 -15.63
C VAL A 88 -36.66 -21.74 -14.72
N LEU A 89 -37.69 -22.56 -14.92
CA LEU A 89 -38.89 -22.52 -14.08
C LEU A 89 -38.62 -22.90 -12.63
N ALA A 90 -37.81 -23.94 -12.40
CA ALA A 90 -37.45 -24.37 -11.07
C ALA A 90 -36.67 -23.26 -10.30
N VAL A 91 -35.74 -22.57 -10.94
CA VAL A 91 -35.04 -21.40 -10.39
C VAL A 91 -36.03 -20.29 -10.07
N GLY A 92 -36.89 -19.94 -11.02
CA GLY A 92 -37.91 -18.90 -10.80
C GLY A 92 -38.87 -19.23 -9.65
N GLN A 93 -39.33 -20.48 -9.54
CA GLN A 93 -40.19 -20.95 -8.44
C GLN A 93 -39.44 -20.92 -7.09
N THR A 94 -38.15 -21.28 -7.08
CA THR A 94 -37.33 -21.23 -5.87
C THR A 94 -37.18 -19.79 -5.35
N VAL A 95 -36.88 -18.83 -6.21
CA VAL A 95 -36.77 -17.42 -5.85
C VAL A 95 -38.12 -16.85 -5.42
N ALA A 96 -39.21 -17.22 -6.12
CA ALA A 96 -40.55 -16.77 -5.78
C ALA A 96 -41.03 -17.34 -4.44
N ALA A 97 -40.72 -18.60 -4.15
CA ALA A 97 -41.09 -19.24 -2.88
C ALA A 97 -40.26 -18.76 -1.68
N ALA A 98 -39.01 -18.43 -1.92
CA ALA A 98 -38.10 -17.91 -0.89
C ALA A 98 -38.40 -16.45 -0.50
N GLU A 99 -39.09 -15.69 -1.35
CA GLU A 99 -39.45 -14.27 -1.15
C GLU A 99 -38.28 -13.46 -0.54
N PRO A 100 -37.12 -13.40 -1.22
CA PRO A 100 -35.94 -12.75 -0.64
C PRO A 100 -36.23 -11.27 -0.32
N ASN A 101 -35.99 -10.92 0.91
CA ASN A 101 -36.18 -9.55 1.40
C ASN A 101 -34.87 -9.02 2.01
N VAL A 102 -34.80 -7.75 2.39
CA VAL A 102 -33.60 -7.14 2.94
C VAL A 102 -33.08 -7.89 4.17
N GLY A 103 -33.96 -8.37 5.03
CA GLY A 103 -33.59 -9.19 6.19
C GLY A 103 -32.85 -10.47 5.78
N THR A 104 -33.35 -11.18 4.75
CA THR A 104 -32.66 -12.36 4.22
C THR A 104 -31.33 -12.02 3.56
N LEU A 105 -31.21 -10.89 2.84
CA LEU A 105 -29.95 -10.44 2.27
C LEU A 105 -28.92 -10.14 3.36
N ILE A 106 -29.32 -9.45 4.42
CA ILE A 106 -28.46 -9.15 5.58
C ILE A 106 -28.05 -10.44 6.30
N GLN A 107 -28.98 -11.32 6.58
CA GLN A 107 -28.72 -12.60 7.24
C GLN A 107 -27.67 -13.43 6.50
N HIS A 108 -27.66 -13.34 5.16
CA HIS A 108 -26.68 -13.99 4.31
C HIS A 108 -25.48 -13.08 3.94
N ARG A 109 -25.27 -11.95 4.66
CA ARG A 109 -24.14 -11.02 4.55
C ARG A 109 -23.97 -10.42 3.15
N LEU A 110 -25.06 -10.19 2.43
CA LEU A 110 -25.06 -9.69 1.04
C LEU A 110 -24.18 -10.55 0.11
N ASP A 111 -24.18 -11.86 0.32
CA ASP A 111 -23.42 -12.85 -0.42
C ASP A 111 -24.38 -13.73 -1.21
N GLY A 112 -24.33 -13.65 -2.53
CA GLY A 112 -25.23 -14.40 -3.45
C GLY A 112 -25.09 -15.91 -3.29
N ASP A 113 -23.90 -16.43 -3.07
CA ASP A 113 -23.65 -17.86 -2.87
C ASP A 113 -24.31 -18.39 -1.60
N ARG A 114 -24.23 -17.62 -0.52
CA ARG A 114 -24.90 -17.98 0.75
C ARG A 114 -26.40 -17.93 0.66
N LEU A 115 -26.90 -16.91 -0.05
CA LEU A 115 -28.32 -16.77 -0.31
C LEU A 115 -28.84 -17.96 -1.12
N ALA A 116 -28.15 -18.34 -2.22
CA ALA A 116 -28.47 -19.47 -3.04
C ALA A 116 -28.44 -20.81 -2.26
N LYS A 117 -27.40 -21.04 -1.45
CA LYS A 117 -27.30 -22.22 -0.57
C LYS A 117 -28.44 -22.32 0.42
N SER A 118 -28.89 -21.20 0.98
CA SER A 118 -30.04 -21.16 1.88
C SER A 118 -31.32 -21.51 1.16
N MET A 119 -31.56 -20.94 -0.04
CA MET A 119 -32.73 -21.26 -0.86
C MET A 119 -32.75 -22.71 -1.29
N LEU A 120 -31.60 -23.27 -1.69
CA LEU A 120 -31.44 -24.70 -2.03
C LEU A 120 -31.78 -25.60 -0.84
N ALA A 121 -31.36 -25.25 0.37
CA ALA A 121 -31.64 -26.03 1.58
C ALA A 121 -33.12 -26.05 1.94
N GLN A 122 -33.83 -24.93 1.69
CA GLN A 122 -35.25 -24.77 2.03
C GLN A 122 -36.19 -25.40 0.98
N HIS A 123 -35.79 -25.43 -0.30
CA HIS A 123 -36.67 -25.83 -1.42
C HIS A 123 -36.15 -27.03 -2.21
N LYS A 124 -35.54 -28.02 -1.57
CA LYS A 124 -34.99 -29.25 -2.19
C LYS A 124 -35.98 -30.06 -3.05
N THR A 125 -37.25 -29.91 -2.78
CA THR A 125 -38.30 -30.66 -3.52
C THR A 125 -38.47 -30.21 -4.95
N LEU A 126 -38.09 -28.98 -5.31
CA LEU A 126 -38.22 -28.44 -6.66
C LEU A 126 -37.24 -29.04 -7.68
N THR A 127 -36.19 -29.71 -7.23
CA THR A 127 -35.23 -30.44 -8.05
C THR A 127 -35.42 -31.94 -8.06
N THR A 128 -36.53 -32.43 -7.54
CA THR A 128 -36.84 -33.86 -7.51
C THR A 128 -37.11 -34.33 -8.93
N GLY A 129 -36.22 -35.20 -9.45
CA GLY A 129 -36.30 -35.71 -10.84
C GLY A 129 -35.22 -35.18 -11.77
N PHE A 130 -34.40 -34.21 -11.33
CA PHE A 130 -33.27 -33.74 -12.11
C PHE A 130 -32.09 -34.72 -12.01
N SER A 131 -31.41 -34.95 -13.15
CA SER A 131 -30.12 -35.64 -13.20
C SER A 131 -29.04 -34.85 -12.47
N ALA A 132 -27.87 -35.44 -12.20
CA ALA A 132 -26.75 -34.77 -11.54
C ALA A 132 -26.26 -33.54 -12.28
N ASP A 133 -26.24 -33.60 -13.62
CA ASP A 133 -25.81 -32.48 -14.46
C ASP A 133 -26.86 -31.35 -14.47
N GLU A 134 -28.15 -31.71 -14.54
CA GLU A 134 -29.24 -30.75 -14.44
C GLU A 134 -29.30 -30.06 -13.08
N GLN A 135 -29.01 -30.79 -11.99
CA GLN A 135 -28.89 -30.22 -10.62
C GLN A 135 -27.71 -29.25 -10.51
N THR A 136 -26.61 -29.58 -11.15
CA THR A 136 -25.43 -28.73 -11.20
C THR A 136 -25.75 -27.41 -11.92
N LEU A 137 -26.39 -27.50 -13.08
CA LEU A 137 -26.79 -26.34 -13.89
C LEU A 137 -27.86 -25.49 -13.17
N TYR A 138 -28.86 -26.14 -12.55
CA TYR A 138 -29.85 -25.46 -11.72
C TYR A 138 -29.17 -24.68 -10.56
N THR A 139 -28.25 -25.32 -9.81
CA THR A 139 -27.53 -24.69 -8.70
C THR A 139 -26.74 -23.49 -9.17
N ARG A 140 -26.07 -23.60 -10.31
CA ARG A 140 -25.26 -22.53 -10.90
C ARG A 140 -26.13 -21.36 -11.35
N LEU A 141 -27.25 -21.62 -12.04
CA LEU A 141 -28.17 -20.58 -12.45
C LEU A 141 -28.82 -19.87 -11.24
N LEU A 142 -29.20 -20.61 -10.20
CA LEU A 142 -29.75 -20.03 -8.98
C LEU A 142 -28.71 -19.15 -8.27
N THR A 143 -27.46 -19.59 -8.22
CA THR A 143 -26.36 -18.81 -7.63
C THR A 143 -26.14 -17.50 -8.38
N GLU A 144 -26.15 -17.54 -9.72
CA GLU A 144 -26.04 -16.34 -10.55
C GLU A 144 -27.21 -15.38 -10.33
N VAL A 145 -28.45 -15.88 -10.32
CA VAL A 145 -29.65 -15.06 -10.04
C VAL A 145 -29.56 -14.41 -8.67
N CYS A 146 -29.13 -15.15 -7.64
CA CYS A 146 -28.93 -14.61 -6.29
C CYS A 146 -27.82 -13.54 -6.25
N GLY A 147 -26.73 -13.74 -7.01
CA GLY A 147 -25.67 -12.74 -7.21
C GLY A 147 -26.21 -11.45 -7.81
N GLN A 148 -27.06 -11.55 -8.84
CA GLN A 148 -27.67 -10.39 -9.50
C GLN A 148 -28.70 -9.69 -8.61
N ILE A 149 -29.45 -10.40 -7.78
CA ILE A 149 -30.34 -9.80 -6.78
C ILE A 149 -29.53 -8.97 -5.78
N VAL A 150 -28.43 -9.49 -5.27
CA VAL A 150 -27.52 -8.80 -4.35
C VAL A 150 -26.85 -7.60 -5.04
N TYR A 151 -26.43 -7.77 -6.29
CA TYR A 151 -25.81 -6.70 -7.08
C TYR A 151 -26.79 -5.53 -7.27
N MET A 152 -28.01 -5.77 -7.72
CA MET A 152 -29.03 -4.74 -7.88
C MET A 152 -29.37 -4.07 -6.55
N ALA A 153 -29.44 -4.84 -5.46
CA ALA A 153 -29.69 -4.32 -4.13
C ALA A 153 -28.59 -3.32 -3.68
N ASN A 154 -27.35 -3.53 -4.10
CA ASN A 154 -26.21 -2.67 -3.73
C ASN A 154 -26.05 -1.43 -4.63
N HIS A 155 -26.58 -1.44 -5.85
CA HIS A 155 -26.29 -0.41 -6.86
C HIS A 155 -27.46 0.55 -7.14
N PHE A 156 -28.62 0.30 -6.57
CA PHE A 156 -29.77 1.19 -6.75
C PHE A 156 -29.74 2.32 -5.71
N ALA A 157 -29.49 3.57 -6.14
CA ALA A 157 -29.28 4.74 -5.25
C ALA A 157 -30.41 4.98 -4.22
N GLY A 158 -31.66 4.66 -4.57
CA GLY A 158 -32.79 4.67 -3.62
C GLY A 158 -32.75 3.52 -2.63
N TYR A 159 -32.01 2.45 -2.92
CA TYR A 159 -31.94 1.25 -2.12
C TYR A 159 -30.94 1.41 -0.97
N THR A 160 -29.79 2.05 -1.20
CA THR A 160 -28.77 2.28 -0.18
C THR A 160 -29.32 3.07 1.00
N THR A 161 -30.04 4.16 0.73
CA THR A 161 -30.63 5.01 1.80
C THR A 161 -31.76 4.30 2.56
N LEU A 162 -32.54 3.47 1.89
CA LEU A 162 -33.63 2.69 2.50
C LEU A 162 -33.06 1.46 3.25
N PHE A 163 -31.99 0.87 2.75
CA PHE A 163 -31.26 -0.24 3.35
C PHE A 163 -30.63 0.18 4.69
N ASP A 164 -29.97 1.33 4.71
CA ASP A 164 -29.40 1.93 5.93
C ASP A 164 -30.47 2.15 7.00
N ARG A 165 -31.64 2.68 6.60
CA ARG A 165 -32.75 2.89 7.52
C ARG A 165 -33.33 1.59 8.07
N HIS A 166 -33.34 0.51 7.29
CA HIS A 166 -33.87 -0.79 7.74
C HIS A 166 -32.87 -1.52 8.66
N ILE A 167 -31.56 -1.43 8.40
CA ILE A 167 -30.52 -1.91 9.32
C ILE A 167 -30.70 -1.21 10.68
N LEU A 168 -30.85 0.11 10.68
CA LEU A 168 -31.04 0.88 11.90
C LEU A 168 -32.35 0.47 12.64
N GLN A 169 -33.46 0.25 11.93
CA GLN A 169 -34.71 -0.22 12.53
C GLN A 169 -34.61 -1.65 13.05
N THR A 170 -33.99 -2.57 12.33
CA THR A 170 -33.79 -3.97 12.74
C THR A 170 -32.85 -4.08 13.93
N LEU A 171 -31.80 -3.23 13.97
CA LEU A 171 -30.91 -3.07 15.12
C LEU A 171 -31.64 -2.48 16.33
N ASP A 172 -32.45 -1.46 16.13
CA ASP A 172 -33.26 -0.87 17.19
C ASP A 172 -34.28 -1.88 17.76
N ASP A 173 -34.92 -2.70 16.89
CA ASP A 173 -35.85 -3.78 17.31
C ASP A 173 -35.11 -4.93 18.00
N LEU A 174 -33.88 -5.31 17.54
CA LEU A 174 -33.01 -6.26 18.23
C LEU A 174 -32.55 -5.72 19.59
N LEU A 175 -32.12 -4.45 19.64
CA LEU A 175 -31.71 -3.78 20.87
C LEU A 175 -32.88 -3.65 21.85
N ARG A 176 -34.12 -3.35 21.40
CA ARG A 176 -35.32 -3.33 22.23
C ARG A 176 -35.68 -4.73 22.73
N ASN A 177 -35.54 -5.77 21.91
CA ASN A 177 -35.86 -7.16 22.29
C ASN A 177 -34.78 -7.82 23.14
N THR A 178 -33.50 -7.45 22.98
CA THR A 178 -32.36 -7.90 23.80
C THR A 178 -32.09 -6.97 24.98
N GLY A 179 -32.54 -5.71 24.93
CA GLY A 179 -32.36 -4.69 25.97
C GLY A 179 -32.98 -5.05 27.31
N CYS A 180 -33.81 -6.09 27.40
CA CYS A 180 -34.27 -6.63 28.67
C CYS A 180 -33.21 -7.38 29.47
N LEU A 181 -32.02 -7.68 28.89
CA LEU A 181 -30.95 -8.42 29.55
C LEU A 181 -29.67 -7.62 29.80
N LEU A 182 -29.51 -6.40 29.22
CA LEU A 182 -28.29 -5.59 29.31
C LEU A 182 -28.60 -4.16 29.74
N THR A 183 -29.01 -3.95 31.00
CA THR A 183 -29.30 -2.63 31.56
C THR A 183 -28.07 -2.00 32.20
N GLY A 184 -27.27 -1.28 31.36
CA GLY A 184 -26.21 -0.39 31.86
C GLY A 184 -25.47 0.34 30.72
N PRO A 185 -25.01 1.58 30.96
CA PRO A 185 -24.25 2.37 29.97
C PRO A 185 -23.02 1.62 29.41
N SER A 186 -22.44 0.72 30.19
CA SER A 186 -21.29 -0.10 29.83
C SER A 186 -21.60 -1.14 28.75
N ALA A 187 -22.77 -1.74 28.74
CA ALA A 187 -23.15 -2.76 27.78
C ALA A 187 -23.49 -2.18 26.39
N GLN A 188 -24.12 -1.01 26.34
CA GLN A 188 -24.36 -0.28 25.10
C GLN A 188 -23.05 0.17 24.46
N ALA A 189 -22.09 0.64 25.27
CA ALA A 189 -20.79 1.03 24.79
C ALA A 189 -19.99 -0.15 24.20
N GLN A 190 -20.09 -1.35 24.81
CA GLN A 190 -19.44 -2.57 24.31
C GLN A 190 -20.07 -3.08 23.01
N ALA A 191 -21.40 -3.06 22.90
CA ALA A 191 -22.09 -3.45 21.67
C ALA A 191 -21.72 -2.50 20.52
N PHE A 192 -21.76 -1.20 20.75
CA PHE A 192 -21.35 -0.20 19.77
C PHE A 192 -19.88 -0.35 19.36
N GLU A 193 -18.98 -0.62 20.33
CA GLU A 193 -17.56 -0.86 20.02
C GLU A 193 -17.39 -2.04 19.07
N GLN A 194 -18.13 -3.13 19.25
CA GLN A 194 -18.06 -4.29 18.38
C GLN A 194 -18.57 -3.96 16.97
N GLU A 195 -19.70 -3.27 16.85
CA GLU A 195 -20.24 -2.82 15.55
C GLU A 195 -19.27 -1.89 14.83
N TYR A 196 -18.67 -0.96 15.56
CA TYR A 196 -17.66 -0.06 15.02
C TYR A 196 -16.43 -0.83 14.50
N ARG A 197 -15.94 -1.82 15.28
CA ARG A 197 -14.81 -2.67 14.89
C ARG A 197 -15.10 -3.51 13.64
N ASP A 198 -16.36 -3.96 13.48
CA ASP A 198 -16.77 -4.75 12.31
C ASP A 198 -16.98 -3.88 11.07
N ALA A 199 -17.45 -2.65 11.23
CA ALA A 199 -17.67 -1.71 10.13
C ALA A 199 -16.37 -1.13 9.55
N LEU A 200 -15.41 -0.83 10.41
CA LEU A 200 -14.18 -0.14 10.01
C LEU A 200 -13.35 -0.88 8.96
N PRO A 201 -13.09 -2.20 9.05
CA PRO A 201 -12.36 -2.94 8.03
C PRO A 201 -13.04 -2.90 6.65
N ILE A 202 -14.36 -2.82 6.60
CA ILE A 202 -15.11 -2.75 5.33
C ILE A 202 -14.79 -1.45 4.60
N GLN A 203 -14.62 -0.35 5.33
CA GLN A 203 -14.26 0.95 4.74
C GLN A 203 -12.76 1.07 4.43
N LEU A 204 -11.90 0.53 5.31
CA LEU A 204 -10.45 0.66 5.17
C LEU A 204 -9.80 -0.42 4.28
N ASN A 205 -10.41 -1.60 4.16
CA ASN A 205 -9.91 -2.73 3.35
C ASN A 205 -10.12 -2.56 1.83
N ARG A 206 -10.71 -1.47 1.39
CA ARG A 206 -10.72 -1.12 -0.04
C ARG A 206 -9.29 -0.79 -0.46
N PHE A 207 -8.52 -1.84 -0.68
CA PHE A 207 -7.23 -1.74 -1.33
C PHE A 207 -7.52 -1.62 -2.83
N ASP A 208 -7.45 -0.40 -3.33
CA ASP A 208 -7.37 -0.15 -4.76
C ASP A 208 -5.88 -0.07 -5.12
N PRO A 209 -5.28 -1.14 -5.66
CA PRO A 209 -3.91 -1.09 -6.13
C PRO A 209 -3.87 -0.24 -7.41
N ILE A 210 -3.75 1.09 -7.25
CA ILE A 210 -3.59 2.08 -8.33
C ILE A 210 -4.86 2.33 -9.17
N GLY A 211 -6.09 2.17 -8.64
CA GLY A 211 -7.28 2.37 -9.48
C GLY A 211 -7.34 1.40 -10.67
N ILE A 212 -6.52 0.36 -10.69
CA ILE A 212 -6.58 -0.72 -11.67
C ILE A 212 -7.77 -1.60 -11.29
N THR A 213 -8.95 -1.13 -11.59
CA THR A 213 -10.15 -1.97 -11.60
C THR A 213 -10.02 -2.87 -12.82
N TYR A 214 -9.54 -4.07 -12.59
CA TYR A 214 -9.77 -5.15 -13.55
C TYR A 214 -11.28 -5.37 -13.67
N ALA A 215 -11.72 -5.71 -14.84
CA ALA A 215 -13.11 -5.76 -15.30
C ALA A 215 -14.09 -6.65 -14.48
N GLU A 216 -13.77 -7.05 -13.27
CA GLU A 216 -14.70 -7.76 -12.41
C GLU A 216 -14.42 -7.39 -10.95
N ASP A 217 -15.46 -7.19 -10.17
CA ASP A 217 -15.55 -6.79 -8.75
C ASP A 217 -14.66 -7.58 -7.76
N VAL A 218 -13.93 -8.56 -8.23
CA VAL A 218 -13.16 -9.52 -7.45
C VAL A 218 -11.89 -8.91 -6.83
N LEU A 219 -11.23 -7.96 -7.51
CA LEU A 219 -10.05 -7.29 -6.96
C LEU A 219 -10.40 -6.16 -5.99
N ARG A 220 -11.64 -5.64 -6.02
CA ARG A 220 -12.10 -4.61 -5.07
C ARG A 220 -12.23 -5.11 -3.64
N GLN A 221 -12.31 -6.43 -3.42
CA GLN A 221 -12.46 -7.04 -2.11
C GLN A 221 -11.21 -7.73 -1.59
N GLN A 222 -10.07 -7.57 -2.26
CA GLN A 222 -8.84 -8.18 -1.75
C GLN A 222 -8.43 -7.52 -0.44
N ARG A 223 -8.30 -8.37 0.56
CA ARG A 223 -7.89 -8.01 1.91
C ARG A 223 -6.50 -7.38 1.84
N LEU A 224 -6.38 -6.18 2.39
CA LEU A 224 -5.13 -5.49 2.59
C LEU A 224 -4.09 -6.41 3.26
N ASP A 225 -4.57 -7.33 4.10
CA ASP A 225 -3.78 -8.36 4.78
C ASP A 225 -3.02 -9.30 3.83
N LEU A 226 -3.58 -9.58 2.63
CA LEU A 226 -2.93 -10.47 1.66
C LEU A 226 -1.84 -9.76 0.84
N ALA A 227 -2.01 -8.46 0.61
CA ALA A 227 -1.09 -7.65 -0.17
C ALA A 227 0.02 -7.01 0.70
N TYR A 228 -0.19 -6.90 2.02
CA TYR A 228 0.77 -6.26 2.90
C TYR A 228 2.02 -7.13 3.07
N VAL A 229 3.15 -6.59 2.67
CA VAL A 229 4.47 -7.12 2.98
C VAL A 229 5.00 -6.34 4.17
N GLY A 230 5.46 -7.01 5.21
CA GLY A 230 6.02 -6.39 6.40
C GLY A 230 7.17 -5.45 6.03
N LEU A 231 6.87 -4.16 5.92
CA LEU A 231 7.85 -3.12 5.65
C LEU A 231 8.71 -2.89 6.89
N ARG A 232 9.95 -2.50 6.68
CA ARG A 232 10.90 -2.25 7.76
C ARG A 232 10.95 -0.78 8.12
N LEU A 233 11.22 -0.52 9.39
CA LEU A 233 11.32 0.79 9.99
C LEU A 233 12.68 0.92 10.66
N GLU A 234 13.36 2.04 10.43
CA GLU A 234 14.62 2.38 11.08
C GLU A 234 14.37 3.48 12.12
N GLN A 235 14.76 3.22 13.38
CA GLN A 235 14.66 4.20 14.46
C GLN A 235 15.77 5.23 14.29
N GLU A 236 15.41 6.52 14.28
CA GLU A 236 16.38 7.59 14.21
C GLU A 236 16.97 7.85 15.59
N GLY A 237 18.26 7.64 15.74
CA GLY A 237 18.98 7.75 17.00
C GLY A 237 19.02 9.17 17.60
N SER A 238 17.91 9.63 18.17
CA SER A 238 17.80 10.95 18.82
C SER A 238 18.00 10.92 20.33
N PHE A 239 17.85 9.77 20.97
CA PHE A 239 17.80 9.69 22.43
C PHE A 239 19.18 9.68 23.12
N LEU A 240 20.23 9.23 22.45
CA LEU A 240 21.52 9.01 23.09
C LEU A 240 22.51 10.20 23.06
N ARG A 241 22.21 11.25 22.26
CA ARG A 241 23.14 12.41 22.22
C ARG A 241 23.09 13.30 23.43
N GLN A 242 21.99 13.43 24.15
CA GLN A 242 21.93 14.25 25.38
C GLN A 242 22.43 13.49 26.62
N ASP A 243 22.18 12.18 26.68
CA ASP A 243 22.74 11.36 27.75
C ASP A 243 24.24 11.11 27.53
N ALA A 244 24.68 10.92 26.28
CA ALA A 244 26.12 10.90 25.98
C ALA A 244 26.82 12.21 26.29
N GLN A 245 26.17 13.37 26.04
CA GLN A 245 26.75 14.69 26.43
C GLN A 245 26.80 14.87 27.93
N ARG A 246 25.83 14.37 28.70
CA ARG A 246 25.83 14.36 30.17
C ARG A 246 26.79 13.34 30.77
N PHE A 247 27.11 12.26 30.05
CA PHE A 247 28.09 11.23 30.44
C PHE A 247 29.53 11.61 30.04
N LEU A 248 29.73 12.38 28.97
CA LEU A 248 31.03 12.87 28.53
C LEU A 248 31.65 13.88 29.54
N ASP A 249 30.80 14.45 30.40
CA ASP A 249 31.28 15.28 31.54
C ASP A 249 31.74 14.45 32.77
N ARG A 250 31.65 13.12 32.70
CA ARG A 250 32.18 12.18 33.70
C ARG A 250 33.17 11.22 33.04
N GLN A 251 34.42 11.37 33.39
CA GLN A 251 35.60 10.63 32.96
C GLN A 251 35.48 9.09 33.12
N ASP A 252 34.80 8.40 32.19
CA ASP A 252 34.97 6.95 32.05
C ASP A 252 34.78 6.61 30.57
N MET A 253 35.87 6.60 29.80
CA MET A 253 35.93 6.58 28.31
C MET A 253 36.08 5.19 27.70
N GLU A 254 35.82 4.09 28.37
CA GLU A 254 36.16 2.77 27.82
C GLU A 254 34.96 1.88 27.33
N SER A 255 33.72 2.33 27.45
CA SER A 255 32.58 1.44 27.09
C SER A 255 31.36 2.08 26.39
N ILE A 256 31.50 3.26 25.78
CA ILE A 256 30.35 3.88 25.08
C ILE A 256 30.35 3.44 23.60
N GLN A 257 29.56 2.43 23.27
CA GLN A 257 29.24 2.10 21.87
C GLN A 257 28.37 3.23 21.25
N PRO A 258 28.62 3.60 19.98
CA PRO A 258 27.75 4.57 19.30
C PRO A 258 26.32 4.04 19.21
N PRO A 259 25.32 4.93 19.25
CA PRO A 259 23.92 4.52 19.14
C PRO A 259 23.68 3.77 17.83
N VAL A 260 23.34 2.50 17.92
CA VAL A 260 23.00 1.66 16.79
C VAL A 260 21.58 2.04 16.35
N ASN A 261 21.41 2.48 15.10
CA ASN A 261 20.08 2.64 14.52
C ASN A 261 19.38 1.28 14.51
N ARG A 262 18.28 1.18 15.27
CA ARG A 262 17.54 -0.07 15.36
C ARG A 262 16.62 -0.17 14.15
N VAL A 263 16.78 -1.23 13.35
CA VAL A 263 15.90 -1.57 12.24
C VAL A 263 15.01 -2.73 12.65
N GLY A 264 13.72 -2.59 12.44
CA GLY A 264 12.77 -3.62 12.86
C GLY A 264 11.44 -3.53 12.09
N THR A 265 10.54 -4.40 12.45
CA THR A 265 9.16 -4.41 11.95
C THR A 265 8.32 -3.36 12.69
N ILE A 266 7.13 -3.05 12.15
CA ILE A 266 6.19 -2.16 12.85
C ILE A 266 5.81 -2.70 14.23
N HIS A 267 5.67 -4.01 14.39
CA HIS A 267 5.35 -4.63 15.66
C HIS A 267 6.44 -4.37 16.71
N GLU A 268 7.71 -4.50 16.32
CA GLU A 268 8.84 -4.21 17.23
C GLU A 268 8.85 -2.73 17.63
N MET A 269 8.56 -1.81 16.69
CA MET A 269 8.52 -0.38 16.98
C MET A 269 7.35 0.00 17.91
N LEU A 270 6.16 -0.61 17.70
CA LEU A 270 5.02 -0.44 18.59
C LEU A 270 5.27 -1.02 19.99
N GLY A 271 6.10 -2.06 20.09
CA GLY A 271 6.55 -2.61 21.39
C GLY A 271 7.44 -1.66 22.18
N LEU A 272 8.12 -0.73 21.51
CA LEU A 272 9.02 0.23 22.12
C LEU A 272 8.31 1.52 22.58
N SER A 273 7.32 1.99 21.84
CA SER A 273 6.65 3.25 22.11
C SER A 273 5.18 3.23 21.74
N SER A 274 4.35 3.87 22.57
CA SER A 274 2.94 4.13 22.29
C SER A 274 2.71 5.34 21.37
N ARG A 275 3.78 6.06 21.01
CA ARG A 275 3.73 7.27 20.18
C ARG A 275 4.81 7.22 19.11
N LEU A 276 4.40 7.08 17.84
CA LEU A 276 5.30 6.97 16.71
C LEU A 276 5.07 8.09 15.69
N VAL A 277 6.16 8.63 15.15
CA VAL A 277 6.15 9.41 13.91
C VAL A 277 6.84 8.57 12.84
N ILE A 278 6.09 8.14 11.83
CA ILE A 278 6.59 7.32 10.73
C ILE A 278 6.88 8.22 9.53
N ARG A 279 8.14 8.33 9.16
CA ARG A 279 8.58 9.06 7.97
C ARG A 279 8.75 8.11 6.80
N GLY A 280 8.43 8.56 5.59
CA GLY A 280 8.64 7.75 4.39
C GLY A 280 8.47 8.54 3.09
N GLN A 281 9.18 8.11 2.06
CA GLN A 281 9.14 8.71 0.74
C GLN A 281 7.75 8.56 0.08
N PRO A 282 7.42 9.33 -0.98
CA PRO A 282 6.21 9.12 -1.76
C PRO A 282 6.09 7.67 -2.25
N GLY A 283 4.90 7.08 -2.11
CA GLY A 283 4.67 5.70 -2.54
C GLY A 283 5.28 4.60 -1.65
N SER A 284 5.91 4.95 -0.51
CA SER A 284 6.54 3.98 0.41
C SER A 284 5.55 3.12 1.19
N GLY A 285 4.23 3.38 1.09
CA GLY A 285 3.20 2.57 1.75
C GLY A 285 2.75 3.08 3.12
N LYS A 286 3.05 4.35 3.51
CA LYS A 286 2.63 4.95 4.81
C LYS A 286 1.14 4.80 5.10
N SER A 287 0.30 5.28 4.20
CA SER A 287 -1.16 5.20 4.35
C SER A 287 -1.66 3.75 4.36
N THR A 288 -1.03 2.88 3.56
CA THR A 288 -1.31 1.45 3.53
C THR A 288 -0.99 0.80 4.88
N LEU A 289 0.16 1.16 5.48
CA LEU A 289 0.56 0.69 6.80
C LEU A 289 -0.45 1.12 7.89
N LEU A 290 -0.88 2.39 7.90
CA LEU A 290 -1.88 2.84 8.87
C LEU A 290 -3.23 2.13 8.71
N ARG A 291 -3.70 1.94 7.48
CA ARG A 291 -4.93 1.18 7.22
C ARG A 291 -4.80 -0.29 7.64
N TRP A 292 -3.65 -0.89 7.40
CA TRP A 292 -3.36 -2.25 7.84
C TRP A 292 -3.37 -2.35 9.38
N LEU A 293 -2.73 -1.39 10.08
CA LEU A 293 -2.78 -1.29 11.55
C LEU A 293 -4.21 -1.15 12.06
N ALA A 294 -5.01 -0.26 11.43
CA ALA A 294 -6.41 -0.10 11.77
C ALA A 294 -7.21 -1.39 11.60
N GLY A 295 -7.01 -2.11 10.49
CA GLY A 295 -7.67 -3.39 10.23
C GLY A 295 -7.28 -4.48 11.22
N ARG A 296 -6.01 -4.58 11.60
CA ARG A 296 -5.50 -5.55 12.60
C ARG A 296 -6.02 -5.22 14.01
N SER A 297 -5.96 -3.94 14.40
CA SER A 297 -6.50 -3.48 15.69
C SER A 297 -8.00 -3.72 15.80
N SER A 298 -8.78 -3.44 14.74
CA SER A 298 -10.23 -3.72 14.72
C SER A 298 -10.55 -5.20 14.98
N ARG A 299 -9.72 -6.11 14.47
CA ARG A 299 -9.88 -7.56 14.63
C ARG A 299 -9.22 -8.11 15.88
N ARG A 300 -8.60 -7.28 16.73
CA ARG A 300 -7.81 -7.68 17.91
C ARG A 300 -6.71 -8.68 17.56
N GLN A 301 -5.91 -8.36 16.52
CA GLN A 301 -4.89 -9.26 15.97
C GLN A 301 -3.48 -8.68 15.98
N LEU A 302 -3.23 -7.54 16.66
CA LEU A 302 -1.91 -6.94 16.75
C LEU A 302 -0.98 -7.76 17.65
N GLY A 303 -1.51 -8.34 18.72
CA GLY A 303 -0.75 -9.16 19.67
C GLY A 303 -0.52 -10.60 19.23
N GLN A 304 -1.15 -11.08 18.17
CA GLN A 304 -0.99 -12.46 17.71
C GLN A 304 0.43 -12.75 17.18
N ASP A 305 1.07 -11.74 16.60
CA ASP A 305 2.39 -11.87 15.98
C ASP A 305 3.54 -11.66 16.99
N MET A 306 3.25 -11.00 18.14
CA MET A 306 4.23 -10.72 19.21
C MET A 306 3.58 -10.64 20.59
N ALA A 307 4.04 -11.45 21.53
CA ALA A 307 3.53 -11.47 22.90
C ALA A 307 3.59 -10.11 23.63
N GLY A 308 4.55 -9.23 23.30
CA GLY A 308 4.68 -7.89 23.85
C GLY A 308 3.59 -6.88 23.43
N LEU A 309 2.78 -7.21 22.41
CA LEU A 309 1.72 -6.36 21.88
C LEU A 309 0.30 -6.79 22.31
N ALA A 310 0.16 -7.73 23.23
CA ALA A 310 -1.17 -8.18 23.68
C ALA A 310 -2.05 -7.02 24.19
N SER A 311 -1.46 -5.99 24.83
CA SER A 311 -2.20 -4.79 25.26
C SER A 311 -2.70 -3.89 24.12
N TRP A 312 -2.27 -4.14 22.87
CA TRP A 312 -2.73 -3.41 21.70
C TRP A 312 -3.97 -4.04 21.07
N ASP A 313 -4.32 -5.28 21.40
CA ASP A 313 -5.51 -5.95 20.88
C ASP A 313 -6.80 -5.32 21.40
N ASP A 314 -6.75 -4.69 22.60
CA ASP A 314 -7.90 -3.95 23.16
C ASP A 314 -8.05 -2.54 22.57
N THR A 315 -7.10 -2.06 21.77
CA THR A 315 -7.21 -0.72 21.20
C THR A 315 -8.31 -0.64 20.14
N VAL A 316 -8.98 0.50 20.09
CA VAL A 316 -9.97 0.86 19.06
C VAL A 316 -9.34 1.88 18.12
N PRO A 317 -9.19 1.59 16.82
CA PRO A 317 -8.49 2.46 15.91
C PRO A 317 -9.38 3.58 15.36
N PHE A 318 -8.80 4.79 15.24
CA PHE A 318 -9.38 5.97 14.58
C PHE A 318 -8.42 6.48 13.54
N TYR A 319 -8.81 6.41 12.27
CA TYR A 319 -7.99 6.82 11.13
C TYR A 319 -8.37 8.21 10.67
N LEU A 320 -7.44 9.17 10.77
CA LEU A 320 -7.63 10.58 10.45
C LEU A 320 -6.73 10.97 9.28
N ARG A 321 -7.32 11.36 8.16
CA ARG A 321 -6.59 11.85 6.98
C ARG A 321 -6.47 13.36 7.05
N LEU A 322 -5.27 13.89 7.26
CA LEU A 322 -5.06 15.33 7.43
C LEU A 322 -5.39 16.14 6.17
N ARG A 323 -5.29 15.54 4.98
CA ARG A 323 -5.71 16.20 3.74
C ARG A 323 -7.18 16.63 3.73
N ALA A 324 -8.03 15.94 4.49
CA ALA A 324 -9.45 16.29 4.62
C ALA A 324 -9.67 17.56 5.46
N PHE A 325 -8.65 18.02 6.20
CA PHE A 325 -8.74 19.15 7.13
C PHE A 325 -7.91 20.33 6.64
N LYS A 326 -8.42 21.04 5.60
CA LYS A 326 -7.72 22.14 4.92
C LYS A 326 -7.28 23.28 5.87
N SER A 327 -8.00 23.52 6.97
CA SER A 327 -7.65 24.53 7.99
C SER A 327 -6.46 24.11 8.87
N GLY A 328 -6.07 22.85 8.87
CA GLY A 328 -5.11 22.27 9.82
C GLY A 328 -5.71 21.95 11.19
N GLU A 329 -7.00 22.24 11.43
CA GLU A 329 -7.69 21.88 12.67
C GLU A 329 -8.12 20.42 12.62
N ILE A 330 -7.75 19.64 13.64
CA ILE A 330 -8.23 18.27 13.82
C ILE A 330 -9.66 18.33 14.41
N PRO A 331 -10.65 17.65 13.81
CA PRO A 331 -12.00 17.60 14.34
C PRO A 331 -12.04 17.11 15.78
N SER A 332 -13.08 17.53 16.50
CA SER A 332 -13.32 17.04 17.86
C SER A 332 -13.41 15.51 17.89
N PRO A 333 -12.85 14.83 18.91
CA PRO A 333 -12.94 13.37 19.02
C PRO A 333 -14.36 12.80 18.91
N LYS A 334 -15.37 13.57 19.24
CA LYS A 334 -16.79 13.17 19.09
C LYS A 334 -17.18 12.92 17.63
N GLU A 335 -16.50 13.55 16.69
CA GLU A 335 -16.76 13.45 15.24
C GLU A 335 -16.02 12.28 14.58
N TRP A 336 -14.97 11.71 15.24
CA TRP A 336 -14.15 10.66 14.63
C TRP A 336 -14.89 9.37 14.28
N PRO A 337 -15.87 8.89 15.09
CA PRO A 337 -16.66 7.73 14.68
C PRO A 337 -17.41 7.96 13.36
N ALA A 338 -17.92 9.19 13.13
CA ALA A 338 -18.58 9.54 11.88
C ALA A 338 -17.62 9.54 10.67
N LEU A 339 -16.37 9.98 10.87
CA LEU A 339 -15.34 9.95 9.82
C LEU A 339 -14.92 8.53 9.45
N ASN A 340 -14.98 7.60 10.40
CA ASN A 340 -14.46 6.22 10.23
C ASN A 340 -15.57 5.19 9.99
N ALA A 341 -16.79 5.45 10.44
CA ALA A 341 -17.94 4.56 10.30
C ALA A 341 -19.23 5.40 10.21
N ARG A 342 -19.42 6.06 9.09
CA ARG A 342 -20.48 7.05 8.86
C ARG A 342 -21.87 6.54 9.21
N LEU A 343 -22.15 5.26 8.93
CA LEU A 343 -23.45 4.64 9.22
C LEU A 343 -23.77 4.58 10.71
N LEU A 344 -22.74 4.55 11.57
CA LEU A 344 -22.87 4.44 13.02
C LEU A 344 -22.79 5.81 13.73
N ALA A 345 -22.68 6.90 12.97
CA ALA A 345 -22.47 8.25 13.52
C ALA A 345 -23.58 8.73 14.47
N ALA A 346 -24.82 8.31 14.21
CA ALA A 346 -25.99 8.70 15.01
C ALA A 346 -26.10 7.95 16.36
N ASP A 347 -25.45 6.80 16.49
CA ASP A 347 -25.64 5.85 17.58
C ASP A 347 -24.49 5.84 18.59
N VAL A 348 -23.53 6.77 18.47
CA VAL A 348 -22.37 6.86 19.35
C VAL A 348 -22.80 7.06 20.81
N PRO A 349 -22.52 6.12 21.72
CA PRO A 349 -22.91 6.26 23.12
C PRO A 349 -22.24 7.46 23.79
N GLY A 350 -22.98 8.21 24.58
CA GLY A 350 -22.46 9.38 25.27
C GLY A 350 -21.26 9.03 26.15
N GLY A 351 -20.12 9.72 25.91
CA GLY A 351 -18.89 9.49 26.66
C GLY A 351 -18.01 8.32 26.20
N TRP A 352 -18.46 7.47 25.26
CA TRP A 352 -17.72 6.32 24.77
C TRP A 352 -16.33 6.71 24.23
N MET A 353 -16.29 7.67 23.33
CA MET A 353 -15.04 8.15 22.73
C MET A 353 -14.07 8.72 23.76
N GLN A 354 -14.59 9.57 24.70
CA GLN A 354 -13.78 10.14 25.76
C GLN A 354 -13.26 9.05 26.73
N GLY A 355 -14.06 8.03 27.01
CA GLY A 355 -13.63 6.86 27.78
C GLY A 355 -12.43 6.17 27.14
N LEU A 356 -12.54 5.79 25.85
CA LEU A 356 -11.44 5.12 25.12
C LEU A 356 -10.14 5.94 25.12
N LEU A 357 -10.24 7.26 24.92
CA LEU A 357 -9.08 8.15 24.93
C LEU A 357 -8.43 8.26 26.32
N LYS A 358 -9.23 8.37 27.38
CA LYS A 358 -8.76 8.48 28.77
C LYS A 358 -8.18 7.16 29.28
N ASP A 359 -8.77 6.03 28.89
CA ASP A 359 -8.37 4.69 29.32
C ASP A 359 -7.16 4.16 28.53
N GLY A 360 -6.64 4.91 27.54
CA GLY A 360 -5.52 4.48 26.70
C GLY A 360 -5.87 3.40 25.67
N ARG A 361 -7.17 3.17 25.43
CA ARG A 361 -7.70 2.20 24.47
C ARG A 361 -7.90 2.79 23.07
N ALA A 362 -7.80 4.09 22.87
CA ALA A 362 -7.85 4.69 21.55
C ALA A 362 -6.49 4.58 20.85
N LEU A 363 -6.48 4.04 19.62
CA LEU A 363 -5.35 4.07 18.69
C LEU A 363 -5.64 5.12 17.61
N VAL A 364 -4.99 6.28 17.73
CA VAL A 364 -5.19 7.42 16.85
C VAL A 364 -4.14 7.37 15.72
N LEU A 365 -4.60 7.13 14.51
CA LEU A 365 -3.80 6.97 13.30
C LEU A 365 -3.95 8.23 12.45
N ILE A 366 -2.92 9.06 12.39
CA ILE A 366 -2.93 10.36 11.72
C ILE A 366 -2.08 10.29 10.47
N ASP A 367 -2.72 10.40 9.30
CA ASP A 367 -2.07 10.23 8.02
C ASP A 367 -1.82 11.56 7.31
N GLY A 368 -0.55 11.81 6.95
CA GLY A 368 -0.17 12.83 6.00
C GLY A 368 0.04 14.24 6.54
N VAL A 369 0.91 14.45 7.55
CA VAL A 369 1.32 15.80 8.00
C VAL A 369 1.85 16.66 6.84
N ASP A 370 2.51 16.05 5.87
CA ASP A 370 3.02 16.70 4.67
C ASP A 370 1.92 17.17 3.70
N GLU A 371 0.70 16.70 3.85
CA GLU A 371 -0.44 17.10 3.02
C GLU A 371 -1.10 18.40 3.51
N VAL A 372 -0.75 18.87 4.70
CA VAL A 372 -1.21 20.18 5.22
C VAL A 372 -0.30 21.29 4.71
N SER A 373 -0.90 22.33 4.12
CA SER A 373 -0.17 23.46 3.57
C SER A 373 0.65 24.21 4.65
N GLU A 374 1.78 24.79 4.25
CA GLU A 374 2.72 25.44 5.18
C GLU A 374 2.05 26.50 6.07
N LYS A 375 1.10 27.27 5.49
CA LYS A 375 0.34 28.30 6.24
C LYS A 375 -0.51 27.75 7.39
N HIS A 376 -0.92 26.48 7.33
CA HIS A 376 -1.78 25.85 8.34
C HIS A 376 -1.03 24.88 9.27
N ARG A 377 0.27 24.69 9.07
CA ARG A 377 1.10 23.80 9.90
C ARG A 377 1.10 24.20 11.37
N LYS A 378 1.12 25.51 11.68
CA LYS A 378 1.04 25.99 13.06
C LYS A 378 -0.26 25.57 13.74
N THR A 379 -1.40 25.76 13.08
CA THR A 379 -2.71 25.36 13.59
C THR A 379 -2.79 23.85 13.82
N LEU A 380 -2.24 23.06 12.89
CA LEU A 380 -2.14 21.60 13.06
C LEU A 380 -1.33 21.23 14.30
N LEU A 381 -0.16 21.87 14.50
CA LEU A 381 0.69 21.58 15.65
C LEU A 381 -0.02 21.91 16.96
N GLU A 382 -0.70 23.07 17.05
CA GLU A 382 -1.47 23.48 18.22
C GLU A 382 -2.63 22.48 18.51
N SER A 383 -3.32 22.00 17.46
CA SER A 383 -4.37 20.97 17.58
C SER A 383 -3.82 19.65 18.11
N LEU A 384 -2.65 19.20 17.59
CA LEU A 384 -1.99 17.97 18.04
C LEU A 384 -1.48 18.09 19.47
N GLN A 385 -0.89 19.23 19.83
CA GLN A 385 -0.44 19.51 21.19
C GLN A 385 -1.61 19.41 22.18
N THR A 386 -2.72 20.07 21.87
CA THR A 386 -3.93 20.04 22.69
C THR A 386 -4.47 18.62 22.83
N LEU A 387 -4.52 17.86 21.73
CA LEU A 387 -5.03 16.48 21.70
C LEU A 387 -4.17 15.56 22.59
N VAL A 388 -2.85 15.57 22.40
CA VAL A 388 -1.92 14.71 23.13
C VAL A 388 -1.83 15.07 24.61
N GLN A 389 -1.91 16.36 24.93
CA GLN A 389 -1.95 16.84 26.32
C GLN A 389 -3.25 16.46 27.05
N THR A 390 -4.39 16.54 26.34
CA THR A 390 -5.70 16.20 26.90
C THR A 390 -5.85 14.68 27.10
N TYR A 391 -5.25 13.86 26.20
CA TYR A 391 -5.37 12.42 26.23
C TYR A 391 -4.01 11.72 26.20
N PRO A 392 -3.21 11.86 27.26
CA PRO A 392 -1.83 11.39 27.29
C PRO A 392 -1.68 9.85 27.27
N LEU A 393 -2.72 9.11 27.62
CA LEU A 393 -2.71 7.63 27.62
C LEU A 393 -3.08 7.02 26.27
N ALA A 394 -3.73 7.78 25.38
CA ALA A 394 -4.06 7.32 24.03
C ALA A 394 -2.79 7.03 23.22
N ARG A 395 -2.88 6.12 22.28
CA ARG A 395 -1.76 5.72 21.42
C ARG A 395 -1.84 6.47 20.10
N TYR A 396 -0.68 6.96 19.63
CA TYR A 396 -0.64 7.82 18.44
C TYR A 396 0.38 7.31 17.45
N VAL A 397 -0.05 7.16 16.19
CA VAL A 397 0.85 6.88 15.06
C VAL A 397 0.61 7.93 13.98
N ILE A 398 1.62 8.73 13.70
CA ILE A 398 1.54 9.87 12.77
C ILE A 398 2.43 9.59 11.57
N THR A 399 1.97 9.85 10.35
CA THR A 399 2.79 9.71 9.15
C THR A 399 3.12 11.05 8.51
N SER A 400 4.32 11.15 7.91
CA SER A 400 4.77 12.32 7.16
C SER A 400 5.82 11.95 6.12
N ARG A 401 6.02 12.83 5.12
CA ARG A 401 7.24 12.80 4.31
C ARG A 401 8.42 13.36 5.14
N PRO A 402 9.66 12.84 4.97
CA PRO A 402 10.82 13.29 5.73
C PRO A 402 11.03 14.80 5.65
N ALA A 403 10.87 15.36 4.46
CA ALA A 403 11.15 16.74 4.18
C ALA A 403 10.20 17.71 4.90
N ALA A 404 8.91 17.37 5.08
CA ALA A 404 7.91 18.23 5.68
C ALA A 404 8.16 18.55 7.16
N ILE A 405 8.70 17.59 7.91
CA ILE A 405 8.93 17.72 9.36
C ILE A 405 10.41 17.96 9.73
N LYS A 406 11.35 17.65 8.80
CA LYS A 406 12.80 17.79 9.05
C LYS A 406 13.23 19.25 9.27
N ASN A 407 12.58 20.19 8.59
CA ASN A 407 12.87 21.61 8.61
C ASN A 407 11.87 22.42 9.44
N TRP A 408 11.12 21.75 10.31
CA TRP A 408 10.13 22.35 11.20
C TRP A 408 10.58 22.21 12.67
N PRO A 409 11.35 23.20 13.21
CA PRO A 409 11.94 23.12 14.55
C PRO A 409 10.91 22.91 15.65
N GLU A 410 9.77 23.62 15.59
CA GLU A 410 8.73 23.53 16.60
C GLU A 410 8.10 22.12 16.62
N TRP A 411 7.98 21.45 15.47
CA TRP A 411 7.56 20.07 15.39
C TRP A 411 8.57 19.14 16.05
N ILE A 412 9.86 19.32 15.76
CA ILE A 412 10.93 18.47 16.28
C ILE A 412 10.97 18.56 17.81
N ASP A 413 10.93 19.79 18.34
CA ASP A 413 10.98 20.03 19.78
C ASP A 413 9.73 19.50 20.49
N TRP A 414 8.55 19.72 19.90
CA TRP A 414 7.31 19.19 20.43
C TRP A 414 7.25 17.65 20.39
N SER A 415 7.50 17.04 19.26
CA SER A 415 7.39 15.59 19.14
C SER A 415 8.31 14.87 20.11
N ARG A 416 9.52 15.39 20.30
CA ARG A 416 10.46 14.87 21.29
C ARG A 416 9.98 15.06 22.73
N SER A 417 9.52 16.25 23.08
CA SER A 417 9.00 16.54 24.44
C SER A 417 7.72 15.78 24.76
N ALA A 418 6.91 15.48 23.75
CA ALA A 418 5.69 14.69 23.85
C ALA A 418 5.96 13.17 23.86
N GLY A 419 7.21 12.73 23.78
CA GLY A 419 7.60 11.31 23.83
C GLY A 419 7.31 10.51 22.55
N PHE A 420 7.32 11.18 21.39
CA PHE A 420 7.24 10.48 20.11
C PHE A 420 8.60 9.92 19.70
N GLU A 421 8.63 8.65 19.36
CA GLU A 421 9.75 8.04 18.65
C GLU A 421 9.59 8.27 17.15
N THR A 422 10.66 8.70 16.49
CA THR A 422 10.67 8.92 15.05
C THR A 422 11.34 7.73 14.37
N VAL A 423 10.62 7.12 13.42
CA VAL A 423 11.09 6.00 12.63
C VAL A 423 10.96 6.31 11.14
N SER A 424 11.90 5.83 10.34
CA SER A 424 11.87 5.98 8.88
C SER A 424 11.50 4.68 8.21
N LEU A 425 10.47 4.72 7.36
CA LEU A 425 10.04 3.59 6.55
C LEU A 425 11.07 3.33 5.45
N GLN A 426 11.65 2.15 5.47
CA GLN A 426 12.69 1.74 4.53
C GLN A 426 12.11 1.26 3.19
N GLU A 427 12.89 1.33 2.14
CA GLU A 427 12.58 0.69 0.88
C GLU A 427 12.57 -0.84 1.04
N MET A 428 11.79 -1.53 0.20
CA MET A 428 11.75 -2.98 0.22
C MET A 428 13.11 -3.59 -0.18
N GLU A 429 13.58 -4.52 0.62
CA GLU A 429 14.69 -5.38 0.26
C GLU A 429 14.32 -6.37 -0.86
N PRO A 430 15.29 -6.91 -1.60
CA PRO A 430 15.00 -7.83 -2.70
C PRO A 430 14.05 -8.97 -2.36
N GLU A 431 14.20 -9.58 -1.17
CA GLU A 431 13.34 -10.66 -0.68
C GLU A 431 11.91 -10.17 -0.45
N GLN A 432 11.76 -8.95 0.08
CA GLN A 432 10.46 -8.32 0.28
C GLN A 432 9.80 -7.98 -1.07
N VAL A 433 10.59 -7.53 -2.06
CA VAL A 433 10.11 -7.31 -3.44
C VAL A 433 9.60 -8.63 -4.04
N TYR A 434 10.35 -9.72 -3.89
CA TYR A 434 9.94 -11.03 -4.42
C TYR A 434 8.70 -11.56 -3.70
N ALA A 435 8.64 -11.42 -2.37
CA ALA A 435 7.45 -11.77 -1.60
C ALA A 435 6.23 -10.91 -1.98
N PHE A 436 6.45 -9.62 -2.27
CA PHE A 436 5.41 -8.72 -2.76
C PHE A 436 4.88 -9.18 -4.12
N VAL A 437 5.76 -9.50 -5.06
CA VAL A 437 5.39 -10.03 -6.39
C VAL A 437 4.56 -11.31 -6.25
N ASP A 438 4.97 -12.24 -5.39
CA ASP A 438 4.24 -13.49 -5.17
C ASP A 438 2.86 -13.24 -4.55
N ARG A 439 2.78 -12.41 -3.51
CA ARG A 439 1.50 -12.07 -2.85
C ARG A 439 0.55 -11.33 -3.77
N TRP A 440 1.05 -10.38 -4.56
CA TRP A 440 0.25 -9.62 -5.51
C TRP A 440 -0.39 -10.54 -6.56
N HIS A 441 0.40 -11.47 -7.15
CA HIS A 441 -0.12 -12.42 -8.14
C HIS A 441 -1.01 -13.49 -7.49
N HIS A 442 -0.70 -13.94 -6.27
CA HIS A 442 -1.56 -14.86 -5.52
C HIS A 442 -2.95 -14.24 -5.27
N ALA A 443 -2.94 -12.98 -4.83
CA ALA A 443 -4.15 -12.23 -4.64
C ALA A 443 -4.94 -12.09 -5.95
N LEU A 444 -4.26 -11.83 -7.06
CA LEU A 444 -4.87 -11.80 -8.39
C LEU A 444 -5.49 -13.15 -8.78
N LEU A 445 -4.77 -14.26 -8.58
CA LEU A 445 -5.25 -15.62 -8.90
C LEU A 445 -6.49 -16.02 -8.09
N ALA A 446 -6.57 -15.57 -6.82
CA ALA A 446 -7.74 -15.83 -5.97
C ALA A 446 -9.01 -15.16 -6.49
N GLY A 447 -8.87 -14.16 -7.34
CA GLY A 447 -9.94 -13.39 -7.92
C GLY A 447 -10.32 -13.75 -9.36
N LEU A 448 -9.64 -14.70 -9.98
CA LEU A 448 -9.93 -15.11 -11.36
C LEU A 448 -10.78 -16.39 -11.36
N ASP A 449 -11.92 -16.36 -12.06
CA ASP A 449 -12.82 -17.51 -12.14
C ASP A 449 -12.48 -18.45 -13.32
N ARG A 450 -11.87 -17.91 -14.39
CA ARG A 450 -11.56 -18.69 -15.60
C ARG A 450 -10.21 -19.38 -15.51
N GLU A 451 -10.16 -20.71 -15.71
CA GLU A 451 -8.91 -21.48 -15.62
C GLU A 451 -7.89 -21.09 -16.73
N GLU A 452 -8.35 -20.62 -17.88
CA GLU A 452 -7.48 -20.10 -18.94
C GLU A 452 -6.70 -18.86 -18.47
N GLU A 453 -7.37 -17.91 -17.80
CA GLU A 453 -6.77 -16.70 -17.23
C GLU A 453 -5.85 -17.04 -16.06
N ARG A 454 -6.25 -17.98 -15.20
CA ARG A 454 -5.42 -18.48 -14.09
C ARG A 454 -4.12 -19.09 -14.60
N THR A 455 -4.18 -19.85 -15.71
CA THR A 455 -3.00 -20.46 -16.32
C THR A 455 -2.02 -19.40 -16.83
N LEU A 456 -2.52 -18.32 -17.46
CA LEU A 456 -1.71 -17.21 -17.94
C LEU A 456 -1.00 -16.46 -16.80
N VAL A 457 -1.66 -16.31 -15.65
CA VAL A 457 -1.12 -15.56 -14.51
C VAL A 457 -0.17 -16.39 -13.64
N ARG A 458 -0.29 -17.72 -13.64
CA ARG A 458 0.46 -18.64 -12.76
C ARG A 458 1.97 -18.52 -12.88
N ASP A 459 2.48 -18.30 -14.09
CA ASP A 459 3.93 -18.23 -14.35
C ASP A 459 4.52 -16.81 -14.28
N LEU A 460 3.64 -15.77 -14.26
CA LEU A 460 4.07 -14.37 -14.25
C LEU A 460 4.97 -13.99 -13.07
N PRO A 461 4.70 -14.42 -11.81
CA PRO A 461 5.58 -14.06 -10.70
C PRO A 461 7.00 -14.58 -10.90
N THR A 462 7.17 -15.79 -11.43
CA THR A 462 8.49 -16.38 -11.69
C THR A 462 9.21 -15.59 -12.79
N ALA A 463 8.53 -15.29 -13.89
CA ALA A 463 9.09 -14.50 -14.99
C ALA A 463 9.47 -13.08 -14.54
N LEU A 464 8.60 -12.41 -13.77
CA LEU A 464 8.89 -11.06 -13.26
C LEU A 464 10.07 -11.06 -12.30
N LYS A 465 10.15 -12.01 -11.35
CA LYS A 465 11.29 -12.12 -10.44
C LYS A 465 12.60 -12.34 -11.20
N GLN A 466 12.61 -13.15 -12.25
CA GLN A 466 13.78 -13.33 -13.11
C GLN A 466 14.15 -12.03 -13.82
N LEU A 467 13.18 -11.29 -14.35
CA LEU A 467 13.39 -10.00 -15.00
C LEU A 467 13.98 -8.95 -14.03
N LEU A 468 13.45 -8.89 -12.80
CA LEU A 468 13.96 -8.00 -11.75
C LEU A 468 15.41 -8.32 -11.35
N ARG A 469 15.81 -9.61 -11.36
CA ARG A 469 17.20 -10.03 -11.14
C ARG A 469 18.12 -9.55 -12.27
N GLN A 470 17.65 -9.59 -13.51
CA GLN A 470 18.46 -9.25 -14.70
C GLN A 470 18.55 -7.73 -14.95
N ARG A 471 17.52 -6.94 -14.56
CA ARG A 471 17.44 -5.50 -14.85
C ARG A 471 17.53 -4.66 -13.58
N LEU A 472 18.72 -4.14 -13.32
CA LEU A 472 19.03 -3.31 -12.15
C LEU A 472 18.10 -2.10 -12.02
N SER A 473 17.85 -1.38 -13.13
CA SER A 473 16.96 -0.20 -13.13
C SER A 473 15.54 -0.55 -12.68
N LEU A 474 15.01 -1.68 -13.15
CA LEU A 474 13.67 -2.15 -12.78
C LEU A 474 13.62 -2.64 -11.33
N ARG A 475 14.68 -3.34 -10.88
CA ARG A 475 14.82 -3.78 -9.49
C ARG A 475 14.84 -2.61 -8.51
N ARG A 476 15.56 -1.52 -8.83
CA ARG A 476 15.56 -0.29 -8.03
C ARG A 476 14.16 0.32 -7.92
N LEU A 477 13.45 0.42 -9.04
CA LEU A 477 12.07 0.93 -9.03
C LEU A 477 11.16 0.06 -8.17
N ALA A 478 11.30 -1.26 -8.24
CA ALA A 478 10.50 -2.23 -7.49
C ALA A 478 10.71 -2.14 -5.96
N ARG A 479 11.78 -1.52 -5.46
CA ARG A 479 11.99 -1.30 -4.02
C ARG A 479 10.93 -0.38 -3.39
N ASN A 480 10.29 0.47 -4.20
CA ASN A 480 9.15 1.27 -3.75
C ASN A 480 7.85 0.46 -3.96
N PRO A 481 7.01 0.27 -2.92
CA PRO A 481 5.79 -0.55 -3.02
C PRO A 481 4.82 -0.12 -4.11
N LEU A 482 4.62 1.19 -4.29
CA LEU A 482 3.75 1.71 -5.35
C LEU A 482 4.29 1.37 -6.73
N LEU A 483 5.59 1.63 -6.95
CA LEU A 483 6.21 1.32 -8.24
C LEU A 483 6.26 -0.19 -8.50
N CYS A 484 6.44 -1.01 -7.45
CA CYS A 484 6.36 -2.47 -7.55
C CYS A 484 4.97 -2.93 -8.01
N THR A 485 3.90 -2.35 -7.45
CA THR A 485 2.52 -2.62 -7.89
C THR A 485 2.33 -2.26 -9.37
N MET A 486 2.82 -1.08 -9.79
CA MET A 486 2.76 -0.66 -11.20
C MET A 486 3.54 -1.62 -12.11
N ILE A 487 4.71 -2.07 -11.69
CA ILE A 487 5.52 -3.04 -12.41
C ILE A 487 4.79 -4.38 -12.55
N CYS A 488 4.17 -4.89 -11.48
CA CYS A 488 3.36 -6.12 -11.53
C CYS A 488 2.19 -5.99 -12.52
N ALA A 489 1.48 -4.87 -12.47
CA ALA A 489 0.37 -4.60 -13.36
C ALA A 489 0.79 -4.51 -14.83
N LEU A 490 1.84 -3.73 -15.13
CA LEU A 490 2.37 -3.61 -16.50
C LEU A 490 2.97 -4.93 -17.01
N HIS A 491 3.64 -5.70 -16.15
CA HIS A 491 4.20 -6.99 -16.55
C HIS A 491 3.11 -7.98 -16.95
N ARG A 492 1.99 -8.01 -16.24
CA ARG A 492 0.82 -8.80 -16.64
C ARG A 492 0.36 -8.42 -18.05
N GLU A 493 0.36 -7.12 -18.37
CA GLU A 493 -0.17 -6.59 -19.61
C GLU A 493 0.82 -6.69 -20.79
N ARG A 494 2.09 -6.40 -20.51
CA ARG A 494 3.15 -6.28 -21.53
C ARG A 494 4.46 -6.87 -21.00
N PRO A 495 4.55 -8.21 -20.80
CA PRO A 495 5.68 -8.85 -20.16
C PRO A 495 7.02 -8.59 -20.87
N ASN A 496 6.99 -8.35 -22.18
CA ASN A 496 8.20 -8.15 -23.00
C ASN A 496 8.62 -6.67 -23.16
N ASN A 497 7.80 -5.71 -22.72
CA ASN A 497 8.05 -4.28 -22.92
C ASN A 497 7.99 -3.50 -21.60
N MET A 498 8.89 -3.80 -20.69
CA MET A 498 8.93 -3.13 -19.38
C MET A 498 9.69 -1.80 -19.44
N PRO A 499 9.18 -0.77 -18.74
CA PRO A 499 9.79 0.56 -18.71
C PRO A 499 11.21 0.54 -18.16
N ARG A 500 12.04 1.48 -18.64
CA ARG A 500 13.46 1.58 -18.24
C ARG A 500 13.71 2.59 -17.12
N ASN A 501 12.78 3.53 -16.91
CA ASN A 501 12.87 4.56 -15.89
C ASN A 501 11.50 4.90 -15.31
N ARG A 502 11.51 5.69 -14.23
CA ARG A 502 10.33 6.06 -13.45
C ARG A 502 9.27 6.83 -14.25
N VAL A 503 9.70 7.80 -15.08
CA VAL A 503 8.76 8.61 -15.89
C VAL A 503 8.05 7.74 -16.92
N LYS A 504 8.81 6.87 -17.61
CA LYS A 504 8.21 5.92 -18.54
C LYS A 504 7.26 4.95 -17.85
N LEU A 505 7.57 4.55 -16.61
CA LEU A 505 6.66 3.72 -15.81
C LEU A 505 5.34 4.46 -15.54
N TYR A 506 5.38 5.73 -15.08
CA TYR A 506 4.16 6.51 -14.87
C TYR A 506 3.41 6.75 -16.17
N GLN A 507 4.10 7.07 -17.26
CA GLN A 507 3.49 7.24 -18.57
C GLN A 507 2.77 5.96 -19.01
N ASP A 508 3.44 4.81 -18.96
CA ASP A 508 2.87 3.53 -19.37
C ASP A 508 1.68 3.14 -18.48
N CYS A 509 1.71 3.47 -17.18
CA CYS A 509 0.57 3.26 -16.27
C CYS A 509 -0.62 4.16 -16.60
N VAL A 510 -0.39 5.46 -16.86
CA VAL A 510 -1.45 6.38 -17.26
C VAL A 510 -2.05 5.92 -18.59
N GLU A 511 -1.22 5.57 -19.57
CA GLU A 511 -1.67 5.01 -20.84
C GLU A 511 -2.50 3.73 -20.62
N MET A 512 -2.02 2.80 -19.81
CA MET A 512 -2.75 1.57 -19.50
C MET A 512 -4.13 1.86 -18.87
N LEU A 513 -4.20 2.80 -17.94
CA LEU A 513 -5.45 3.17 -17.26
C LEU A 513 -6.44 3.89 -18.18
N LEU A 514 -5.96 4.66 -19.17
CA LEU A 514 -6.79 5.34 -20.15
C LEU A 514 -7.21 4.42 -21.31
N TYR A 515 -6.29 3.64 -21.88
CA TYR A 515 -6.53 2.93 -23.16
C TYR A 515 -7.19 1.55 -23.04
N LYS A 516 -6.98 0.82 -21.93
CA LYS A 516 -7.32 -0.61 -21.91
C LYS A 516 -8.74 -0.93 -21.47
N ARG A 517 -9.34 -0.03 -20.72
CA ARG A 517 -10.73 -0.23 -20.26
C ARG A 517 -11.76 -0.15 -21.41
N ASP A 518 -11.42 0.50 -22.50
CA ASP A 518 -12.32 0.60 -23.67
C ASP A 518 -12.34 -0.68 -24.51
N THR A 519 -11.23 -1.42 -24.57
CA THR A 519 -11.12 -2.67 -25.34
C THR A 519 -11.65 -3.91 -24.62
N GLU A 520 -11.63 -3.95 -23.29
CA GLU A 520 -12.11 -5.10 -22.50
C GLU A 520 -13.63 -5.06 -22.18
N ARG A 521 -14.26 -3.89 -22.34
CA ARG A 521 -15.71 -3.71 -22.14
C ARG A 521 -16.48 -3.66 -23.48
N GLU A 522 -16.24 -4.63 -24.35
CA GLU A 522 -17.13 -4.89 -25.50
C GLU A 522 -18.57 -5.27 -25.09
N VAL A 523 -18.87 -5.35 -23.78
CA VAL A 523 -20.19 -5.66 -23.25
C VAL A 523 -20.80 -4.38 -22.62
N GLY A 524 -21.58 -3.66 -23.43
CA GLY A 524 -22.63 -2.74 -22.97
C GLY A 524 -22.19 -1.33 -22.54
N SER A 525 -22.55 -0.39 -23.37
CA SER A 525 -22.68 1.07 -23.19
C SER A 525 -21.51 1.99 -23.61
N MET A 526 -21.10 1.87 -24.89
CA MET A 526 -20.61 3.08 -25.60
C MET A 526 -21.71 4.15 -25.73
N ALA A 527 -22.94 3.85 -25.32
CA ALA A 527 -24.10 4.74 -25.46
C ALA A 527 -24.22 5.82 -24.38
N ASP A 528 -23.48 5.71 -23.26
CA ASP A 528 -23.69 6.57 -22.11
C ASP A 528 -22.81 7.85 -22.11
N TYR A 529 -21.73 7.88 -22.88
CA TYR A 529 -20.81 9.04 -22.95
C TYR A 529 -20.53 9.42 -24.41
N PRO A 530 -20.44 10.72 -24.72
CA PRO A 530 -19.96 11.18 -26.03
C PRO A 530 -18.54 10.65 -26.31
N PRO A 531 -18.12 10.50 -27.58
CA PRO A 531 -16.78 10.06 -27.90
C PRO A 531 -15.74 11.06 -27.38
N LEU A 532 -14.75 10.55 -26.62
CA LEU A 532 -13.62 11.31 -26.12
C LEU A 532 -12.34 10.70 -26.67
N THR A 533 -11.49 11.52 -27.31
CA THR A 533 -10.21 11.03 -27.78
C THR A 533 -9.21 10.96 -26.64
N HIS A 534 -8.31 10.00 -26.65
CA HIS A 534 -7.26 9.85 -25.64
C HIS A 534 -6.40 11.13 -25.46
N THR A 535 -6.21 11.90 -26.52
CA THR A 535 -5.52 13.19 -26.43
C THR A 535 -6.30 14.18 -25.56
N HIS A 536 -7.62 14.23 -25.68
CA HIS A 536 -8.46 15.06 -24.83
C HIS A 536 -8.48 14.59 -23.39
N GLU A 537 -8.59 13.27 -23.15
CA GLU A 537 -8.51 12.68 -21.79
C GLU A 537 -7.22 13.10 -21.08
N GLU A 538 -6.10 12.93 -21.77
CA GLU A 538 -4.80 13.28 -21.21
C GLU A 538 -4.66 14.80 -20.96
N VAL A 539 -5.16 15.64 -21.87
CA VAL A 539 -5.15 17.11 -21.70
C VAL A 539 -5.96 17.51 -20.46
N VAL A 540 -7.17 16.97 -20.32
CA VAL A 540 -8.05 17.30 -19.18
C VAL A 540 -7.40 16.90 -17.87
N LEU A 541 -6.89 15.69 -17.76
CA LEU A 541 -6.26 15.20 -16.53
C LEU A 541 -4.99 15.98 -16.18
N ARG A 542 -4.19 16.36 -17.18
CA ARG A 542 -2.99 17.18 -16.96
C ARG A 542 -3.33 18.57 -16.44
N GLU A 543 -4.29 19.26 -17.06
CA GLU A 543 -4.70 20.60 -16.63
C GLU A 543 -5.34 20.56 -15.24
N TYR A 544 -6.13 19.54 -14.93
CA TYR A 544 -6.70 19.35 -13.60
C TYR A 544 -5.62 19.04 -12.53
N ALA A 545 -4.66 18.21 -12.86
CA ALA A 545 -3.52 17.93 -11.98
C ALA A 545 -2.70 19.19 -11.68
N HIS A 546 -2.49 20.02 -12.70
CA HIS A 546 -1.80 21.30 -12.58
C HIS A 546 -2.59 22.31 -11.74
N HIS A 547 -3.91 22.37 -11.93
CA HIS A 547 -4.82 23.20 -11.13
C HIS A 547 -4.74 22.86 -9.63
N LEU A 548 -4.92 21.57 -9.28
CA LEU A 548 -4.79 21.12 -7.90
C LEU A 548 -3.42 21.43 -7.31
N LEU A 549 -2.34 21.22 -8.08
CA LEU A 549 -0.98 21.46 -7.60
C LEU A 549 -0.73 22.96 -7.31
N LEU A 550 -1.23 23.86 -8.15
CA LEU A 550 -1.08 25.31 -7.96
C LEU A 550 -1.85 25.84 -6.74
N ASN A 551 -2.95 25.18 -6.40
CA ASN A 551 -3.76 25.53 -5.23
C ASN A 551 -3.24 24.86 -3.94
N ASP A 552 -2.14 24.09 -4.02
CA ASP A 552 -1.62 23.25 -2.95
C ASP A 552 -2.66 22.23 -2.43
N ASP A 553 -3.60 21.79 -3.32
CA ASP A 553 -4.67 20.85 -3.03
C ASP A 553 -4.35 19.44 -3.55
N SER A 554 -4.83 18.42 -2.86
CA SER A 554 -4.77 17.02 -3.27
C SER A 554 -6.15 16.43 -3.55
N GLU A 555 -7.21 17.11 -3.14
CA GLU A 555 -8.62 16.77 -3.36
C GLU A 555 -9.46 18.06 -3.41
N GLU A 556 -10.57 18.01 -4.13
CA GLU A 556 -11.45 19.15 -4.33
C GLU A 556 -12.92 18.71 -4.27
N ALA A 557 -13.83 19.62 -3.92
CA ALA A 557 -15.26 19.32 -3.87
C ALA A 557 -15.80 19.07 -5.29
N GLU A 558 -16.74 18.12 -5.45
CA GLU A 558 -17.34 17.80 -6.75
C GLU A 558 -17.81 19.01 -7.54
N ALA A 559 -18.46 19.97 -6.88
CA ALA A 559 -18.96 21.19 -7.54
C ALA A 559 -17.82 22.07 -8.09
N GLU A 560 -16.69 22.12 -7.42
CA GLU A 560 -15.50 22.86 -7.87
C GLU A 560 -14.86 22.13 -9.07
N VAL A 561 -14.78 20.80 -9.02
CA VAL A 561 -14.29 19.97 -10.14
C VAL A 561 -15.20 20.11 -11.35
N ASP A 562 -16.52 20.06 -11.17
CA ASP A 562 -17.50 20.21 -12.23
C ASP A 562 -17.40 21.60 -12.90
N ALA A 563 -17.20 22.65 -12.11
CA ALA A 563 -16.98 24.00 -12.60
C ALA A 563 -15.66 24.12 -13.38
N PHE A 564 -14.57 23.55 -12.83
CA PHE A 564 -13.28 23.52 -13.51
C PHE A 564 -13.34 22.79 -14.86
N PHE A 565 -13.95 21.58 -14.88
CA PHE A 565 -14.08 20.82 -16.12
C PHE A 565 -14.99 21.53 -17.14
N THR A 566 -16.06 22.17 -16.69
CA THR A 566 -16.93 22.95 -17.59
C THR A 566 -16.14 24.07 -18.28
N GLY A 567 -15.38 24.87 -17.54
CA GLY A 567 -14.54 25.92 -18.11
C GLY A 567 -13.44 25.39 -19.05
N LEU A 568 -12.88 24.21 -18.74
CA LEU A 568 -11.89 23.58 -19.59
C LEU A 568 -12.50 23.06 -20.91
N LEU A 569 -13.69 22.44 -20.84
CA LEU A 569 -14.43 21.92 -22.01
C LEU A 569 -14.78 23.05 -23.00
N GLU A 570 -15.17 24.21 -22.48
CA GLU A 570 -15.38 25.41 -23.30
C GLU A 570 -14.09 25.83 -24.05
N SER A 571 -12.94 25.78 -23.37
CA SER A 571 -11.65 26.15 -23.94
C SER A 571 -11.14 25.20 -25.04
N ILE A 572 -11.55 23.94 -25.01
CA ILE A 572 -11.17 22.90 -25.99
C ILE A 572 -12.29 22.56 -26.97
N ASN A 573 -13.40 23.34 -26.94
CA ASN A 573 -14.54 23.28 -27.88
C ASN A 573 -15.19 21.88 -27.91
N MET A 574 -15.61 21.37 -26.77
CA MET A 574 -16.30 20.07 -26.61
C MET A 574 -17.74 20.25 -26.08
N PRO A 575 -18.67 20.71 -26.92
CA PRO A 575 -20.02 21.05 -26.49
C PRO A 575 -20.90 19.89 -26.04
N ASP A 576 -20.57 18.67 -26.46
CA ASP A 576 -21.32 17.45 -26.10
C ASP A 576 -21.02 16.97 -24.67
N TRP A 577 -20.02 17.54 -24.02
CA TRP A 577 -19.61 17.19 -22.67
C TRP A 577 -20.01 18.26 -21.67
N THR A 578 -20.36 17.83 -20.46
CA THR A 578 -20.53 18.70 -19.28
C THR A 578 -19.45 18.36 -18.24
N GLY A 579 -19.14 19.29 -17.33
CA GLY A 579 -18.18 19.04 -16.24
C GLY A 579 -18.56 17.84 -15.39
N ILE A 580 -19.86 17.71 -15.06
CA ILE A 580 -20.43 16.57 -14.32
C ILE A 580 -20.19 15.25 -15.05
N LEU A 581 -20.51 15.22 -16.36
CA LEU A 581 -20.36 14.01 -17.18
C LEU A 581 -18.90 13.58 -17.30
N LEU A 582 -18.00 14.57 -17.44
CA LEU A 582 -16.57 14.34 -17.56
C LEU A 582 -15.95 13.84 -16.24
N ARG A 583 -16.34 14.43 -15.10
CA ARG A 583 -15.94 13.93 -13.78
C ARG A 583 -16.40 12.49 -13.58
N ASP A 584 -17.68 12.21 -13.85
CA ASP A 584 -18.27 10.88 -13.73
C ASP A 584 -17.55 9.85 -14.61
N TYR A 585 -17.19 10.22 -15.83
CA TYR A 585 -16.38 9.43 -16.75
C TYR A 585 -15.02 9.07 -16.14
N PHE A 586 -14.25 10.05 -15.63
CA PHE A 586 -12.91 9.77 -15.08
C PHE A 586 -12.95 8.95 -13.80
N VAL A 587 -13.92 9.19 -12.92
CA VAL A 587 -14.08 8.43 -11.68
C VAL A 587 -14.49 6.99 -11.96
N LYS A 588 -15.50 6.78 -12.83
CA LYS A 588 -16.04 5.44 -13.08
C LYS A 588 -15.22 4.62 -14.08
N ARG A 589 -14.61 5.29 -15.07
CA ARG A 589 -13.97 4.61 -16.19
C ARG A 589 -12.46 4.46 -16.09
N THR A 590 -11.73 5.50 -15.68
CA THR A 590 -10.26 5.43 -15.74
C THR A 590 -9.62 4.93 -14.45
N GLY A 591 -10.25 5.17 -13.30
CA GLY A 591 -9.66 4.92 -11.99
C GLY A 591 -8.44 5.81 -11.68
N LEU A 592 -8.15 6.81 -12.51
CA LEU A 592 -7.15 7.84 -12.22
C LEU A 592 -7.68 8.89 -11.25
N LEU A 593 -8.98 9.19 -11.34
CA LEU A 593 -9.70 9.96 -10.33
C LEU A 593 -10.56 9.01 -9.49
N ILE A 594 -10.64 9.30 -8.21
CA ILE A 594 -11.43 8.56 -7.23
C ILE A 594 -12.22 9.53 -6.36
N GLU A 595 -13.27 9.04 -5.76
CA GLU A 595 -14.03 9.71 -4.72
C GLU A 595 -13.61 9.13 -3.36
N PRO A 596 -12.61 9.71 -2.68
CA PRO A 596 -12.10 9.21 -1.41
C PRO A 596 -13.08 9.38 -0.24
N GLU A 597 -13.96 10.36 -0.34
CA GLU A 597 -15.09 10.69 0.55
C GLU A 597 -16.23 11.20 -0.31
N ASP A 598 -17.48 11.04 0.16
CA ASP A 598 -18.65 11.57 -0.55
C ASP A 598 -18.46 13.04 -0.87
N GLY A 599 -18.65 13.39 -2.13
CA GLY A 599 -18.59 14.76 -2.60
C GLY A 599 -17.21 15.36 -2.74
N LYS A 600 -16.13 14.53 -2.70
CA LYS A 600 -14.74 14.97 -2.95
C LYS A 600 -14.06 14.13 -4.01
N ILE A 601 -13.32 14.76 -4.88
CA ILE A 601 -12.58 14.12 -5.98
C ILE A 601 -11.08 14.32 -5.78
N ALA A 602 -10.32 13.25 -5.99
CA ALA A 602 -8.87 13.25 -5.90
C ALA A 602 -8.26 12.35 -6.97
N PHE A 603 -6.98 12.53 -7.28
CA PHE A 603 -6.22 11.50 -7.99
C PHE A 603 -6.09 10.24 -7.11
N ALA A 604 -6.19 9.07 -7.71
CA ALA A 604 -6.02 7.77 -7.03
C ALA A 604 -4.70 7.70 -6.26
N HIS A 605 -3.67 8.35 -6.77
CA HIS A 605 -2.42 8.56 -6.06
C HIS A 605 -1.81 9.93 -6.40
N ARG A 606 -1.33 10.64 -5.38
CA ARG A 606 -0.73 11.97 -5.54
C ARG A 606 0.41 12.02 -6.56
N THR A 607 1.15 10.92 -6.73
CA THR A 607 2.25 10.89 -7.71
C THR A 607 1.76 10.96 -9.16
N PHE A 608 0.55 10.51 -9.48
CA PHE A 608 -0.05 10.74 -10.80
C PHE A 608 -0.36 12.23 -11.01
N GLN A 609 -0.90 12.90 -9.99
CA GLN A 609 -1.10 14.35 -10.00
C GLN A 609 0.22 15.07 -10.24
N GLU A 610 1.27 14.75 -9.48
CA GLU A 610 2.61 15.35 -9.60
C GLU A 610 3.22 15.11 -10.99
N PHE A 611 3.08 13.90 -11.56
CA PHE A 611 3.56 13.55 -12.90
C PHE A 611 2.82 14.30 -14.00
N LEU A 612 1.48 14.32 -13.97
CA LEU A 612 0.66 14.98 -14.98
C LEU A 612 0.84 16.50 -14.93
N ALA A 613 0.92 17.10 -13.74
CA ALA A 613 1.21 18.51 -13.56
C ALA A 613 2.61 18.88 -14.09
N ALA A 614 3.63 18.05 -13.87
CA ALA A 614 4.98 18.26 -14.39
C ALA A 614 4.99 18.39 -15.92
N ARG A 615 4.16 17.64 -16.65
CA ARG A 615 4.02 17.74 -18.10
C ARG A 615 3.43 19.09 -18.55
N VAL A 616 2.49 19.65 -17.77
CA VAL A 616 1.94 20.99 -18.04
C VAL A 616 2.99 22.06 -17.81
N ILE A 617 3.75 21.97 -16.72
CA ILE A 617 4.84 22.88 -16.38
C ILE A 617 5.88 22.96 -17.51
N VAL A 618 6.26 21.82 -18.08
CA VAL A 618 7.15 21.76 -19.23
C VAL A 618 6.51 22.42 -20.46
N LYS A 619 5.27 22.04 -20.77
CA LYS A 619 4.52 22.57 -21.94
C LYS A 619 4.33 24.10 -21.87
N LYS A 620 3.97 24.64 -20.69
CA LYS A 620 3.76 26.07 -20.46
C LYS A 620 5.06 26.84 -20.17
N ASN A 621 6.21 26.14 -20.09
CA ASN A 621 7.53 26.71 -19.76
C ASN A 621 7.58 27.46 -18.42
N GLU A 622 6.90 26.93 -17.41
CA GLU A 622 6.76 27.53 -16.07
C GLU A 622 7.95 27.22 -15.14
N ILE A 623 9.16 27.07 -15.68
CA ILE A 623 10.39 26.74 -14.93
C ILE A 623 10.69 27.79 -13.85
N SER A 624 10.36 29.06 -14.07
CA SER A 624 10.59 30.12 -13.06
C SER A 624 9.70 29.97 -11.84
N MET A 625 8.43 29.58 -12.04
CA MET A 625 7.48 29.28 -10.98
C MET A 625 7.98 28.06 -10.17
N LEU A 626 8.38 26.99 -10.85
CA LEU A 626 8.92 25.80 -10.23
C LEU A 626 10.15 26.11 -9.38
N LEU A 627 11.07 26.95 -9.87
CA LEU A 627 12.20 27.44 -9.08
C LEU A 627 11.76 28.24 -7.85
N GLY A 628 10.65 28.99 -7.92
CA GLY A 628 10.04 29.65 -6.77
C GLY A 628 9.74 28.66 -5.63
N LYS A 629 9.21 27.50 -5.99
CA LYS A 629 8.78 26.42 -5.10
C LYS A 629 9.90 25.41 -4.72
N ALA A 630 11.14 25.60 -5.13
CA ALA A 630 12.24 24.64 -4.95
C ALA A 630 12.59 24.32 -3.48
N ARG A 631 12.12 25.10 -2.51
CA ARG A 631 12.28 24.85 -1.07
C ARG A 631 11.02 24.25 -0.42
N ASP A 632 9.94 24.19 -1.17
CA ASP A 632 8.68 23.61 -0.75
C ASP A 632 8.72 22.11 -1.00
N ASP A 633 8.59 21.35 0.08
CA ASP A 633 8.69 19.90 0.05
C ASP A 633 7.59 19.22 -0.77
N GLN A 634 6.44 19.86 -0.86
CA GLN A 634 5.32 19.37 -1.67
C GLN A 634 5.65 19.36 -3.16
N TRP A 635 6.54 20.26 -3.60
CA TRP A 635 6.95 20.41 -4.99
C TRP A 635 8.18 19.60 -5.39
N ARG A 636 8.87 19.01 -4.40
CA ARG A 636 10.11 18.27 -4.63
C ARG A 636 9.96 17.18 -5.68
N GLU A 637 8.90 16.36 -5.55
CA GLU A 637 8.63 15.27 -6.48
C GLU A 637 8.31 15.80 -7.88
N THR A 638 7.50 16.85 -7.98
CA THR A 638 7.19 17.51 -9.24
C THR A 638 8.44 18.05 -9.92
N ILE A 639 9.40 18.61 -9.16
CA ILE A 639 10.68 19.09 -9.70
C ILE A 639 11.47 17.94 -10.31
N LEU A 640 11.59 16.82 -9.59
CA LEU A 640 12.29 15.61 -10.05
C LEU A 640 11.65 15.04 -11.32
N LEU A 641 10.32 14.98 -11.35
CA LEU A 641 9.57 14.47 -12.51
C LEU A 641 9.69 15.42 -13.70
N THR A 642 9.62 16.75 -13.47
CA THR A 642 9.72 17.75 -14.56
C THR A 642 11.02 17.58 -15.36
N VAL A 643 12.14 17.33 -14.69
CA VAL A 643 13.45 17.16 -15.36
C VAL A 643 13.53 15.87 -16.16
N ALA A 644 12.77 14.89 -15.76
CA ALA A 644 12.76 13.56 -16.36
C ALA A 644 11.77 13.39 -17.52
N ILE A 645 10.91 14.38 -17.76
CA ILE A 645 9.91 14.35 -18.85
C ILE A 645 10.62 14.49 -20.20
N PRO A 646 10.36 13.58 -21.18
CA PRO A 646 11.03 13.60 -22.48
C PRO A 646 10.86 14.89 -23.28
N GLU A 647 9.74 15.58 -23.07
CA GLU A 647 9.39 16.81 -23.76
C GLU A 647 10.14 18.05 -23.24
N ILE A 648 10.89 17.93 -22.13
CA ILE A 648 11.70 19.05 -21.63
C ILE A 648 12.82 19.38 -22.60
N SER A 649 12.92 20.65 -23.00
CA SER A 649 14.03 21.09 -23.83
C SER A 649 15.32 21.24 -23.03
N GLN A 650 16.47 21.10 -23.69
CA GLN A 650 17.77 21.33 -23.05
C GLN A 650 17.83 22.70 -22.37
N LYS A 651 17.29 23.74 -23.01
CA LYS A 651 17.26 25.11 -22.47
C LYS A 651 16.43 25.21 -21.18
N GLN A 652 15.29 24.51 -21.09
CA GLN A 652 14.47 24.47 -19.88
C GLN A 652 15.18 23.71 -18.76
N SER A 653 15.77 22.58 -19.08
CA SER A 653 16.53 21.75 -18.16
C SER A 653 17.72 22.56 -17.58
N GLU A 654 18.57 23.15 -18.42
CA GLU A 654 19.69 23.96 -17.98
C GLU A 654 19.26 25.18 -17.14
N ARG A 655 18.15 25.83 -17.52
CA ARG A 655 17.58 26.93 -16.74
C ARG A 655 17.17 26.50 -15.33
N LEU A 656 16.59 25.31 -15.19
CA LEU A 656 16.22 24.75 -13.89
C LEU A 656 17.46 24.47 -13.03
N PHE A 657 18.45 23.76 -13.56
CA PHE A 657 19.65 23.45 -12.84
C PHE A 657 20.44 24.69 -12.41
N ARG A 658 20.71 25.62 -13.37
CA ARG A 658 21.39 26.88 -13.03
C ARG A 658 20.60 27.71 -12.02
N GLY A 659 19.26 27.67 -12.11
CA GLY A 659 18.38 28.33 -11.16
C GLY A 659 18.47 27.75 -9.75
N LEU A 660 18.50 26.39 -9.62
CA LEU A 660 18.69 25.71 -8.34
C LEU A 660 20.05 26.05 -7.72
N LEU A 661 21.15 25.97 -8.49
CA LEU A 661 22.48 26.31 -8.02
C LEU A 661 22.56 27.78 -7.57
N LYS A 662 22.10 28.72 -8.40
CA LYS A 662 22.09 30.16 -8.08
C LYS A 662 21.26 30.48 -6.83
N LYS A 663 20.14 29.74 -6.64
CA LYS A 663 19.30 29.88 -5.45
C LYS A 663 20.01 29.33 -4.22
N ALA A 664 20.68 28.20 -4.34
CA ALA A 664 21.50 27.61 -3.28
C ALA A 664 22.62 28.54 -2.82
N ASP A 665 23.35 29.15 -3.80
CA ASP A 665 24.48 30.04 -3.51
C ASP A 665 24.06 31.31 -2.73
N LYS A 666 22.81 31.75 -2.87
CA LYS A 666 22.27 32.90 -2.14
C LYS A 666 21.87 32.58 -0.68
N LEU A 667 21.83 31.32 -0.32
CA LEU A 667 21.43 30.91 1.03
C LEU A 667 22.62 31.00 2.00
N THR A 668 22.39 31.68 3.12
CA THR A 668 23.39 31.87 4.17
C THR A 668 23.58 30.63 5.02
N THR A 669 22.51 29.85 5.24
CA THR A 669 22.56 28.63 6.05
C THR A 669 23.16 27.47 5.24
N PRO A 670 24.24 26.81 5.72
CA PRO A 670 24.84 25.69 5.01
C PRO A 670 23.85 24.54 4.72
N ARG A 671 22.97 24.25 5.66
CA ARG A 671 21.97 23.17 5.54
C ARG A 671 21.03 23.39 4.34
N SER A 672 20.39 24.56 4.27
CA SER A 672 19.45 24.85 3.17
C SER A 672 20.15 24.94 1.82
N ARG A 673 21.41 25.35 1.78
CA ARG A 673 22.24 25.32 0.58
C ARG A 673 22.48 23.90 0.11
N HIS A 674 22.87 23.00 1.02
CA HIS A 674 23.08 21.60 0.73
C HIS A 674 21.83 20.90 0.21
N GLU A 675 20.66 21.21 0.76
CA GLU A 675 19.38 20.65 0.29
C GLU A 675 19.12 20.95 -1.19
N LEU A 676 19.39 22.18 -1.65
CA LEU A 676 19.22 22.53 -3.07
C LEU A 676 20.30 21.91 -3.97
N TYR A 677 21.55 21.76 -3.50
CA TYR A 677 22.57 21.03 -4.25
C TYR A 677 22.19 19.55 -4.38
N LEU A 678 21.72 18.92 -3.30
CA LEU A 678 21.26 17.55 -3.34
C LEU A 678 19.98 17.36 -4.19
N LEU A 679 19.10 18.37 -4.25
CA LEU A 679 17.98 18.36 -5.18
C LEU A 679 18.48 18.41 -6.64
N ALA A 680 19.45 19.27 -6.94
CA ALA A 680 20.05 19.34 -8.28
C ALA A 680 20.70 18.01 -8.67
N VAL A 681 21.44 17.38 -7.74
CA VAL A 681 22.03 16.06 -7.95
C VAL A 681 20.97 14.98 -8.18
N ALA A 682 19.93 14.94 -7.34
CA ALA A 682 18.83 13.99 -7.52
C ALA A 682 18.13 14.14 -8.89
N CYS A 683 18.07 15.37 -9.42
CA CYS A 683 17.57 15.62 -10.77
C CYS A 683 18.48 15.00 -11.87
N MET A 684 19.74 14.69 -11.59
CA MET A 684 20.68 14.08 -12.58
C MET A 684 20.45 12.56 -12.79
N GLU A 685 19.61 11.91 -11.99
CA GLU A 685 19.27 10.48 -12.17
C GLU A 685 18.57 10.21 -13.53
N SER A 686 17.88 11.19 -14.06
CA SER A 686 17.13 11.06 -15.31
C SER A 686 18.00 11.35 -16.53
N PRO A 687 17.77 10.70 -17.68
CA PRO A 687 18.49 10.99 -18.91
C PRO A 687 18.15 12.40 -19.40
N ILE A 688 19.02 13.34 -19.10
CA ILE A 688 18.79 14.76 -19.37
C ILE A 688 19.86 15.25 -20.33
N TYR A 689 19.47 16.13 -21.23
CA TYR A 689 20.42 16.91 -22.04
C TYR A 689 21.00 18.04 -21.16
N LEU A 690 22.12 17.74 -20.48
CA LEU A 690 22.93 18.73 -19.77
C LEU A 690 24.24 18.94 -20.52
N SER A 691 24.68 20.20 -20.61
CA SER A 691 26.05 20.48 -21.08
C SER A 691 27.07 19.89 -20.08
N ASP A 692 28.22 19.46 -20.61
CA ASP A 692 29.29 18.92 -19.80
C ASP A 692 29.81 19.92 -18.74
N ASP A 693 29.78 21.20 -19.08
CA ASP A 693 30.16 22.27 -18.15
C ASP A 693 29.21 22.37 -16.95
N LEU A 694 27.90 22.32 -17.21
CA LEU A 694 26.90 22.37 -16.15
C LEU A 694 26.91 21.09 -15.30
N ARG A 695 27.14 19.95 -15.94
CA ARG A 695 27.33 18.67 -15.24
C ARG A 695 28.52 18.75 -14.28
N ARG A 696 29.66 19.26 -14.75
CA ARG A 696 30.86 19.48 -13.91
C ARG A 696 30.59 20.46 -12.78
N GLU A 697 29.90 21.57 -13.07
CA GLU A 697 29.55 22.58 -12.05
C GLU A 697 28.68 21.98 -10.90
N ILE A 698 27.70 21.13 -11.24
CA ILE A 698 26.87 20.42 -10.23
C ILE A 698 27.74 19.48 -9.41
N ILE A 699 28.60 18.69 -10.07
CA ILE A 699 29.48 17.74 -9.42
C ILE A 699 30.47 18.44 -8.48
N ASP A 700 31.10 19.53 -8.91
CA ASP A 700 32.03 20.30 -8.11
C ASP A 700 31.41 20.87 -6.84
N ARG A 701 30.21 21.46 -6.95
CA ARG A 701 29.47 21.93 -5.76
C ARG A 701 29.04 20.78 -4.83
N THR A 702 28.71 19.63 -5.40
CA THR A 702 28.33 18.44 -4.65
C THR A 702 29.53 17.79 -3.96
N SER A 703 30.75 17.92 -4.50
CA SER A 703 31.94 17.39 -3.87
C SER A 703 32.18 17.93 -2.47
N THR A 704 31.62 19.11 -2.14
CA THR A 704 31.65 19.69 -0.79
C THR A 704 30.77 18.92 0.21
N LEU A 705 29.86 18.04 -0.28
CA LEU A 705 28.96 17.22 0.52
C LEU A 705 29.53 15.82 0.77
N ILE A 706 30.70 15.50 0.22
CA ILE A 706 31.35 14.19 0.38
C ILE A 706 32.50 14.34 1.39
N PRO A 707 32.53 13.48 2.40
CA PRO A 707 31.68 12.31 2.67
C PRO A 707 30.30 12.69 3.24
N PRO A 708 29.24 11.89 2.94
CA PRO A 708 27.90 12.15 3.49
C PRO A 708 27.90 12.14 5.03
N ARG A 709 27.07 13.00 5.64
CA ARG A 709 27.04 13.22 7.10
C ARG A 709 26.08 12.30 7.82
N ASN A 710 25.04 11.85 7.14
CA ASN A 710 23.97 11.01 7.65
C ASN A 710 23.35 10.18 6.52
N ASN A 711 22.44 9.25 6.87
CA ASN A 711 21.79 8.34 5.93
C ASN A 711 20.90 9.07 4.91
N ASP A 712 20.31 10.20 5.26
CA ASP A 712 19.53 11.01 4.31
C ASP A 712 20.40 11.55 3.17
N GLU A 713 21.64 11.98 3.50
CA GLU A 713 22.60 12.45 2.50
C GLU A 713 23.13 11.26 1.66
N VAL A 714 23.32 10.09 2.27
CA VAL A 714 23.65 8.84 1.56
C VAL A 714 22.57 8.54 0.52
N ALA A 715 21.31 8.46 0.92
CA ALA A 715 20.19 8.16 0.03
C ALA A 715 20.01 9.21 -1.07
N LEU A 716 20.24 10.48 -0.77
CA LEU A 716 20.14 11.57 -1.76
C LEU A 716 21.29 11.54 -2.76
N LEU A 717 22.51 11.26 -2.30
CA LEU A 717 23.68 11.07 -3.19
C LEU A 717 23.48 9.84 -4.07
N ALA A 718 23.01 8.73 -3.51
CA ALA A 718 22.74 7.52 -4.26
C ALA A 718 21.76 7.74 -5.42
N LYS A 719 20.80 8.63 -5.27
CA LYS A 719 19.85 9.03 -6.33
C LYS A 719 20.52 9.74 -7.52
N ALA A 720 21.71 10.29 -7.35
CA ALA A 720 22.48 10.86 -8.45
C ALA A 720 23.10 9.80 -9.37
N GLY A 721 23.17 8.53 -8.90
CA GLY A 721 23.67 7.41 -9.70
C GLY A 721 25.16 7.55 -10.06
N ASP A 722 25.52 6.98 -11.23
CA ASP A 722 26.91 6.88 -11.68
C ASP A 722 27.71 8.19 -11.75
N PRO A 723 27.14 9.37 -12.04
CA PRO A 723 27.92 10.61 -12.10
C PRO A 723 28.71 10.97 -10.84
N ILE A 724 28.24 10.51 -9.64
CA ILE A 724 28.95 10.81 -8.37
C ILE A 724 29.89 9.69 -7.91
N VAL A 725 29.83 8.52 -8.53
CA VAL A 725 30.65 7.36 -8.15
C VAL A 725 32.15 7.70 -8.06
N PRO A 726 32.73 8.46 -9.01
CA PRO A 726 34.14 8.83 -8.92
C PRO A 726 34.51 9.69 -7.70
N LEU A 727 33.53 10.43 -7.13
CA LEU A 727 33.75 11.28 -5.95
C LEU A 727 33.75 10.50 -4.64
N LEU A 728 33.21 9.27 -4.63
CA LEU A 728 33.10 8.38 -3.48
C LEU A 728 34.32 7.45 -3.32
N GLN A 729 35.44 7.76 -3.99
CA GLN A 729 36.67 6.99 -3.91
C GLN A 729 37.48 7.21 -2.62
N ILE A 730 38.45 6.31 -2.35
CA ILE A 730 39.28 6.26 -1.13
C ILE A 730 40.33 7.38 -1.03
N ASP A 731 40.43 8.24 -2.00
CA ASP A 731 41.56 9.15 -2.21
C ASP A 731 41.83 10.17 -1.09
N ARG A 732 41.04 10.17 -0.02
CA ARG A 732 41.13 11.12 1.10
C ARG A 732 41.18 10.39 2.45
N PRO A 733 41.94 10.91 3.44
CA PRO A 733 42.00 10.32 4.78
C PRO A 733 40.71 10.61 5.56
N TYR A 734 39.68 9.83 5.29
CA TYR A 734 38.42 9.86 6.06
C TYR A 734 38.52 8.92 7.27
N SER A 735 37.73 9.20 8.34
CA SER A 735 37.47 8.21 9.38
C SER A 735 36.69 7.02 8.83
N TYR A 736 36.82 5.86 9.47
CA TYR A 736 36.13 4.62 9.01
C TYR A 736 34.61 4.79 8.91
N ALA A 737 33.98 5.54 9.84
CA ALA A 737 32.56 5.87 9.77
C ALA A 737 32.18 6.74 8.55
N LYS A 738 33.08 7.60 8.08
CA LYS A 738 32.88 8.39 6.86
C LYS A 738 33.08 7.56 5.60
N MET A 739 34.08 6.67 5.61
CA MET A 739 34.30 5.70 4.53
C MET A 739 33.10 4.74 4.40
N ALA A 740 32.58 4.26 5.53
CA ALA A 740 31.39 3.44 5.57
C ALA A 740 30.20 4.09 4.86
N ARG A 741 29.92 5.35 5.14
CA ARG A 741 28.84 6.09 4.46
C ARG A 741 29.07 6.31 2.97
N CYS A 742 30.34 6.42 2.53
CA CYS A 742 30.64 6.40 1.09
C CYS A 742 30.32 5.03 0.46
N VAL A 743 30.66 3.93 1.16
CA VAL A 743 30.33 2.56 0.74
C VAL A 743 28.82 2.33 0.75
N ASP A 744 28.10 2.82 1.74
CA ASP A 744 26.63 2.75 1.79
C ASP A 744 26.02 3.45 0.55
N ALA A 745 26.50 4.66 0.21
CA ALA A 745 26.06 5.36 -0.99
C ALA A 745 26.38 4.58 -2.28
N LEU A 746 27.58 3.99 -2.39
CA LEU A 746 27.96 3.14 -3.51
C LEU A 746 27.09 1.87 -3.60
N GLY A 747 26.79 1.26 -2.46
CA GLY A 747 25.86 0.13 -2.37
C GLY A 747 24.49 0.49 -2.90
N GLU A 748 23.89 1.59 -2.44
CA GLU A 748 22.61 2.07 -2.92
C GLU A 748 22.62 2.44 -4.42
N ILE A 749 23.72 2.98 -4.95
CA ILE A 749 23.90 3.20 -6.40
C ILE A 749 23.88 1.84 -7.13
N GLY A 750 24.51 0.80 -6.62
CA GLY A 750 24.42 -0.58 -7.10
C GLY A 750 24.87 -0.77 -8.56
N SER A 751 25.62 0.14 -9.15
CA SER A 751 26.13 0.04 -10.53
C SER A 751 27.43 -0.75 -10.58
N GLU A 752 27.83 -1.15 -11.79
CA GLU A 752 29.11 -1.83 -12.01
C GLU A 752 30.30 -0.94 -11.61
N ASP A 753 30.24 0.38 -11.87
CA ASP A 753 31.27 1.32 -11.45
C ASP A 753 31.30 1.48 -9.92
N ALA A 754 30.15 1.52 -9.26
CA ALA A 754 30.08 1.51 -7.80
C ALA A 754 30.65 0.21 -7.22
N LEU A 755 30.35 -0.96 -7.81
CA LEU A 755 30.91 -2.24 -7.40
C LEU A 755 32.45 -2.27 -7.50
N ARG A 756 33.04 -1.69 -8.58
CA ARG A 756 34.49 -1.59 -8.70
C ARG A 756 35.13 -0.79 -7.55
N ILE A 757 34.45 0.29 -7.11
CA ILE A 757 34.99 1.09 -6.00
C ILE A 757 34.81 0.35 -4.67
N ILE A 758 33.70 -0.37 -4.46
CA ILE A 758 33.52 -1.21 -3.26
C ILE A 758 34.61 -2.31 -3.20
N ILE A 759 34.95 -2.92 -4.35
CA ILE A 759 36.09 -3.86 -4.44
C ILE A 759 37.39 -3.19 -4.01
N ALA A 760 37.64 -1.94 -4.44
CA ALA A 760 38.80 -1.18 -4.00
C ALA A 760 38.79 -0.93 -2.49
N TYR A 761 37.66 -0.60 -1.89
CA TYR A 761 37.51 -0.47 -0.44
C TYR A 761 37.77 -1.79 0.30
N SER A 762 37.24 -2.92 -0.18
CA SER A 762 37.42 -4.24 0.45
C SER A 762 38.88 -4.73 0.38
N ARG A 763 39.65 -4.24 -0.57
CA ARG A 763 41.07 -4.61 -0.76
C ARG A 763 42.06 -3.58 -0.21
N SER A 764 41.56 -2.51 0.36
CA SER A 764 42.39 -1.44 0.92
C SER A 764 42.96 -1.83 2.30
N PRO A 765 44.11 -1.25 2.69
CA PRO A 765 44.65 -1.42 4.05
C PRO A 765 43.65 -0.96 5.13
N HIS A 766 42.71 -0.09 4.80
CA HIS A 766 41.69 0.40 5.72
C HIS A 766 40.69 -0.68 6.14
N TYR A 767 40.46 -1.71 5.27
CA TYR A 767 39.55 -2.80 5.59
C TYR A 767 40.05 -3.68 6.75
N VAL A 768 41.36 -3.96 6.77
CA VAL A 768 41.98 -4.84 7.77
C VAL A 768 42.44 -4.08 9.01
N ALA A 769 42.39 -2.75 9.00
CA ALA A 769 42.84 -1.92 10.09
C ALA A 769 42.00 -2.16 11.38
N GLU A 770 42.66 -2.07 12.53
CA GLU A 770 41.96 -2.08 13.82
C GLU A 770 40.99 -0.90 13.94
N GLY A 771 39.78 -1.15 14.48
CA GLY A 771 38.74 -0.14 14.58
C GLY A 771 37.90 0.12 13.31
N ALA A 772 38.14 -0.59 12.18
CA ALA A 772 37.40 -0.40 10.92
C ALA A 772 36.03 -1.13 10.88
N TYR A 773 35.38 -1.27 12.02
CA TYR A 773 34.10 -2.02 12.12
C TYR A 773 33.02 -1.46 11.22
N ASP A 774 32.81 -0.14 11.20
CA ASP A 774 31.80 0.51 10.37
C ASP A 774 32.03 0.24 8.87
N LEU A 775 33.29 0.30 8.41
CA LEU A 775 33.64 0.07 7.04
C LEU A 775 33.42 -1.40 6.63
N ARG A 776 33.80 -2.35 7.48
CA ARG A 776 33.59 -3.78 7.25
C ARG A 776 32.11 -4.09 7.16
N ARG A 777 31.31 -3.54 8.10
CA ARG A 777 29.86 -3.65 8.12
C ARG A 777 29.22 -3.09 6.84
N ALA A 778 29.60 -1.89 6.42
CA ALA A 778 29.06 -1.27 5.20
C ALA A 778 29.35 -2.11 3.96
N ILE A 779 30.58 -2.65 3.83
CA ILE A 779 30.96 -3.54 2.72
C ILE A 779 30.16 -4.84 2.78
N GLY A 780 29.97 -5.43 3.96
CA GLY A 780 29.14 -6.62 4.12
C GLY A 780 27.68 -6.35 3.75
N ALA A 781 27.10 -5.26 4.27
CA ALA A 781 25.72 -4.88 4.03
C ALA A 781 25.39 -4.58 2.55
N ALA A 782 26.38 -4.09 1.79
CA ALA A 782 26.18 -3.76 0.37
C ALA A 782 25.83 -4.98 -0.51
N ILE A 783 26.02 -6.22 -0.04
CA ILE A 783 25.67 -7.45 -0.76
C ILE A 783 24.22 -7.43 -1.25
N TRP A 784 23.31 -6.83 -0.49
CA TRP A 784 21.88 -6.82 -0.80
C TRP A 784 21.51 -5.90 -1.98
N ASN A 785 22.41 -5.04 -2.38
CA ASN A 785 22.21 -4.11 -3.48
C ASN A 785 22.71 -4.66 -4.83
N PHE A 786 23.37 -5.82 -4.82
CA PHE A 786 23.94 -6.51 -6.00
C PHE A 786 23.34 -7.92 -6.14
N ASP A 787 23.78 -8.67 -7.16
CA ASP A 787 23.57 -10.11 -7.17
C ASP A 787 24.43 -10.75 -6.08
N PRO A 788 23.84 -11.43 -5.09
CA PRO A 788 24.59 -11.91 -3.94
C PRO A 788 25.73 -12.89 -4.32
N ALA A 789 25.50 -13.78 -5.28
CA ALA A 789 26.53 -14.75 -5.69
C ALA A 789 27.72 -14.05 -6.38
N GLU A 790 27.45 -13.07 -7.23
CA GLU A 790 28.49 -12.28 -7.88
C GLU A 790 29.22 -11.37 -6.88
N TYR A 791 28.50 -10.75 -5.95
CA TYR A 791 29.11 -9.91 -4.92
C TYR A 791 30.04 -10.71 -4.02
N VAL A 792 29.64 -11.87 -3.54
CA VAL A 792 30.49 -12.79 -2.77
C VAL A 792 31.74 -13.13 -3.55
N ARG A 793 31.58 -13.53 -4.80
CA ARG A 793 32.71 -13.91 -5.67
C ARG A 793 33.71 -12.77 -5.91
N ARG A 794 33.22 -11.52 -6.10
CA ARG A 794 34.07 -10.38 -6.51
C ARG A 794 34.57 -9.56 -5.33
N VAL A 795 33.78 -9.39 -4.27
CA VAL A 795 34.06 -8.51 -3.13
C VAL A 795 34.54 -9.30 -1.92
N LEU A 796 33.79 -10.34 -1.53
CA LEU A 796 33.99 -11.04 -0.26
C LEU A 796 34.99 -12.21 -0.34
N THR A 797 35.21 -12.81 -1.53
CA THR A 797 36.18 -13.90 -1.69
C THR A 797 37.58 -13.43 -1.35
N GLY A 798 38.24 -14.16 -0.43
CA GLY A 798 39.59 -13.85 0.04
C GLY A 798 39.64 -12.93 1.26
N LEU A 799 38.48 -12.44 1.79
CA LEU A 799 38.44 -11.74 3.05
C LEU A 799 38.57 -12.72 4.22
N GLN A 800 39.35 -12.33 5.23
CA GLN A 800 39.54 -13.10 6.45
C GLN A 800 38.49 -12.74 7.53
N SER A 801 37.94 -11.52 7.46
CA SER A 801 36.95 -11.03 8.42
C SER A 801 35.77 -10.43 7.68
N LEU A 802 34.53 -10.81 8.06
CA LEU A 802 33.29 -10.30 7.51
C LEU A 802 32.39 -9.85 8.67
N ASP A 803 31.96 -8.61 8.59
CA ASP A 803 31.03 -8.04 9.56
C ASP A 803 29.67 -7.79 8.86
N LEU A 804 28.66 -8.53 9.31
CA LEU A 804 27.26 -8.42 8.92
C LEU A 804 26.37 -8.02 10.10
N SER A 805 26.96 -7.53 11.18
CA SER A 805 26.26 -7.17 12.38
C SER A 805 25.24 -6.08 12.15
N SER A 806 24.10 -6.18 12.82
CA SER A 806 22.98 -5.21 12.69
C SER A 806 22.50 -5.03 11.24
N THR A 807 22.75 -6.04 10.38
CA THR A 807 22.24 -6.09 9.01
C THR A 807 20.99 -6.98 8.92
N GLN A 808 20.41 -7.03 7.75
CA GLN A 808 19.19 -7.78 7.45
C GLN A 808 19.44 -9.24 7.09
N VAL A 809 20.64 -9.75 7.38
CA VAL A 809 20.98 -11.14 7.09
C VAL A 809 20.02 -12.09 7.79
N SER A 810 19.43 -12.99 7.02
CA SER A 810 18.59 -14.09 7.47
C SER A 810 19.20 -15.42 7.02
N ASP A 811 18.57 -16.51 7.39
CA ASP A 811 19.02 -17.87 7.03
C ASP A 811 19.21 -18.05 5.52
N ALA A 812 18.30 -17.49 4.71
CA ALA A 812 18.39 -17.51 3.25
C ALA A 812 19.64 -16.79 2.71
N GLY A 813 20.08 -15.73 3.40
CA GLY A 813 21.29 -14.98 3.03
C GLY A 813 22.57 -15.74 3.30
N LEU A 814 22.59 -16.57 4.34
CA LEU A 814 23.80 -17.36 4.69
C LEU A 814 24.15 -18.42 3.66
N VAL A 815 23.21 -18.87 2.83
CA VAL A 815 23.45 -19.79 1.70
C VAL A 815 24.59 -19.28 0.82
N HIS A 816 24.65 -17.97 0.57
CA HIS A 816 25.63 -17.34 -0.31
C HIS A 816 27.03 -17.29 0.32
N LEU A 817 27.15 -17.41 1.65
CA LEU A 817 28.43 -17.37 2.37
C LEU A 817 29.09 -18.75 2.48
N ALA A 818 28.37 -19.83 2.21
CA ALA A 818 28.86 -21.22 2.39
C ALA A 818 30.18 -21.51 1.66
N GLY A 819 30.51 -20.75 0.58
CA GLY A 819 31.76 -20.90 -0.19
C GLY A 819 32.97 -20.12 0.36
N LEU A 820 32.82 -19.30 1.42
CA LEU A 820 33.91 -18.46 1.97
C LEU A 820 34.78 -19.24 2.97
N THR A 821 35.37 -20.36 2.53
CA THR A 821 36.14 -21.28 3.41
C THR A 821 37.42 -20.67 4.01
N GLY A 822 37.88 -19.53 3.50
CA GLY A 822 39.00 -18.76 4.04
C GLY A 822 38.66 -17.77 5.13
N LEU A 823 37.38 -17.66 5.51
CA LEU A 823 36.94 -16.72 6.51
C LEU A 823 37.37 -17.17 7.90
N GLN A 824 37.98 -16.26 8.67
CA GLN A 824 38.46 -16.49 10.04
C GLN A 824 37.54 -15.84 11.10
N SER A 825 36.93 -14.71 10.77
CA SER A 825 36.02 -14.02 11.67
C SER A 825 34.70 -13.66 10.96
N LEU A 826 33.57 -14.04 11.55
CA LEU A 826 32.24 -13.73 11.08
C LEU A 826 31.41 -13.11 12.20
N ASN A 827 30.92 -11.89 11.96
CA ASN A 827 30.06 -11.21 12.89
C ASN A 827 28.63 -11.15 12.35
N LEU A 828 27.72 -11.85 13.04
CA LEU A 828 26.27 -11.90 12.79
C LEU A 828 25.48 -11.32 13.99
N TRP A 829 26.12 -10.54 14.83
CA TRP A 829 25.47 -9.92 15.99
C TRP A 829 24.24 -9.13 15.56
N GLN A 830 23.12 -9.31 16.29
CA GLN A 830 21.86 -8.60 16.05
C GLN A 830 21.34 -8.77 14.61
N THR A 831 21.40 -9.99 14.08
CA THR A 831 20.82 -10.38 12.79
C THR A 831 19.59 -11.28 12.98
N GLN A 832 18.90 -11.62 11.89
CA GLN A 832 17.74 -12.52 11.92
C GLN A 832 18.11 -13.99 11.66
N VAL A 833 19.34 -14.35 11.92
CA VAL A 833 19.82 -15.72 11.76
C VAL A 833 19.22 -16.60 12.85
N SER A 834 18.74 -17.78 12.43
CA SER A 834 18.21 -18.84 13.29
C SER A 834 19.00 -20.13 13.11
N ASP A 835 18.55 -21.20 13.75
CA ASP A 835 19.15 -22.54 13.65
C ASP A 835 19.24 -23.03 12.19
N ALA A 836 18.25 -22.71 11.35
CA ALA A 836 18.22 -23.11 9.96
C ALA A 836 19.36 -22.47 9.13
N GLY A 837 19.78 -21.26 9.49
CA GLY A 837 20.88 -20.58 8.84
C GLY A 837 22.25 -21.17 9.17
N LEU A 838 22.43 -21.67 10.37
CA LEU A 838 23.72 -22.22 10.83
C LEU A 838 24.17 -23.44 10.02
N VAL A 839 23.25 -24.17 9.40
CA VAL A 839 23.56 -25.26 8.45
C VAL A 839 24.57 -24.82 7.37
N HIS A 840 24.42 -23.58 6.89
CA HIS A 840 25.23 -23.04 5.82
C HIS A 840 26.64 -22.62 6.26
N LEU A 841 26.85 -22.47 7.57
CA LEU A 841 28.15 -22.15 8.17
C LEU A 841 28.98 -23.38 8.46
N ALA A 842 28.41 -24.59 8.49
CA ALA A 842 29.10 -25.83 8.83
C ALA A 842 30.34 -26.11 7.96
N GLY A 843 30.38 -25.60 6.73
CA GLY A 843 31.53 -25.72 5.80
C GLY A 843 32.66 -24.71 6.03
N LEU A 844 32.50 -23.72 6.88
CA LEU A 844 33.48 -22.66 7.11
C LEU A 844 34.51 -23.06 8.17
N THR A 845 35.22 -24.14 7.93
CA THR A 845 36.16 -24.75 8.88
C THR A 845 37.38 -23.86 9.25
N GLY A 846 37.60 -22.78 8.52
CA GLY A 846 38.62 -21.75 8.83
C GLY A 846 38.22 -20.75 9.89
N LEU A 847 36.95 -20.75 10.37
CA LEU A 847 36.45 -19.78 11.36
C LEU A 847 37.15 -19.96 12.70
N GLN A 848 37.66 -18.84 13.22
CA GLN A 848 38.27 -18.68 14.55
C GLN A 848 37.35 -17.90 15.50
N SER A 849 36.61 -16.94 15.00
CA SER A 849 35.69 -16.11 15.79
C SER A 849 34.31 -16.05 15.15
N LEU A 850 33.28 -16.34 15.92
CA LEU A 850 31.88 -16.28 15.48
C LEU A 850 31.03 -15.53 16.52
N TYR A 851 30.37 -14.45 16.06
CA TYR A 851 29.50 -13.61 16.88
C TYR A 851 28.04 -13.85 16.49
N LEU A 852 27.27 -14.48 17.37
CA LEU A 852 25.84 -14.79 17.22
C LEU A 852 24.96 -14.13 18.28
N SER A 853 25.53 -13.24 19.08
CA SER A 853 24.76 -12.58 20.14
C SER A 853 23.56 -11.81 19.58
N SER A 854 22.43 -11.82 20.29
CA SER A 854 21.17 -11.19 19.91
C SER A 854 20.63 -11.73 18.56
N THR A 855 20.78 -13.02 18.30
CA THR A 855 20.18 -13.76 17.18
C THR A 855 19.08 -14.72 17.67
N GLN A 856 18.39 -15.39 16.75
CA GLN A 856 17.34 -16.37 17.06
C GLN A 856 17.87 -17.81 17.19
N VAL A 857 19.17 -17.97 17.42
CA VAL A 857 19.83 -19.27 17.55
C VAL A 857 19.45 -19.93 18.88
N SER A 858 19.15 -21.23 18.84
CA SER A 858 18.84 -22.08 19.98
C SER A 858 19.81 -23.26 20.11
N ASP A 859 19.55 -24.13 21.07
CA ASP A 859 20.33 -25.38 21.29
C ASP A 859 20.41 -26.25 20.03
N ALA A 860 19.33 -26.29 19.24
CA ALA A 860 19.27 -27.09 18.01
C ALA A 860 20.25 -26.62 16.93
N GLY A 861 20.51 -25.31 16.85
CA GLY A 861 21.43 -24.73 15.88
C GLY A 861 22.89 -25.05 16.17
N LEU A 862 23.28 -25.24 17.45
CA LEU A 862 24.66 -25.50 17.84
C LEU A 862 25.22 -26.82 17.28
N VAL A 863 24.36 -27.77 16.94
CA VAL A 863 24.75 -29.04 16.30
C VAL A 863 25.55 -28.78 15.01
N HIS A 864 25.17 -27.71 14.25
CA HIS A 864 25.81 -27.39 12.98
C HIS A 864 27.17 -26.72 13.14
N LEU A 865 27.51 -26.25 14.35
CA LEU A 865 28.80 -25.63 14.66
C LEU A 865 29.83 -26.68 15.14
N ALA A 866 29.42 -27.89 15.48
CA ALA A 866 30.29 -28.96 16.01
C ALA A 866 31.50 -29.30 15.10
N GLY A 867 31.37 -29.09 13.79
CA GLY A 867 32.44 -29.32 12.81
C GLY A 867 33.48 -28.17 12.70
N LEU A 868 33.26 -27.04 13.34
CA LEU A 868 34.13 -25.87 13.27
C LEU A 868 35.29 -25.94 14.27
N THR A 869 36.14 -26.96 14.11
CA THR A 869 37.23 -27.30 15.06
C THR A 869 38.29 -26.21 15.21
N GLY A 870 38.35 -25.24 14.30
CA GLY A 870 39.23 -24.08 14.38
C GLY A 870 38.70 -22.91 15.23
N LEU A 871 37.45 -23.04 15.78
CA LEU A 871 36.81 -21.93 16.51
C LEU A 871 37.47 -21.72 17.87
N GLN A 872 37.86 -20.47 18.11
CA GLN A 872 38.51 -20.01 19.33
C GLN A 872 37.61 -19.13 20.20
N SER A 873 36.72 -18.37 19.56
CA SER A 873 35.80 -17.47 20.26
C SER A 873 34.38 -17.61 19.70
N LEU A 874 33.40 -17.82 20.56
CA LEU A 874 31.97 -17.90 20.23
C LEU A 874 31.18 -17.05 21.21
N TYR A 875 30.39 -16.12 20.66
CA TYR A 875 29.57 -15.19 21.43
C TYR A 875 28.09 -15.49 21.23
N LEU A 876 27.38 -15.85 22.29
CA LEU A 876 25.99 -16.31 22.29
C LEU A 876 25.07 -15.49 23.24
N SER A 877 25.51 -14.33 23.69
CA SER A 877 24.74 -13.49 24.61
C SER A 877 23.38 -13.12 24.00
N SER A 878 22.31 -13.16 24.80
CA SER A 878 20.94 -12.83 24.34
C SER A 878 20.47 -13.69 23.17
N THR A 879 20.82 -14.97 23.15
CA THR A 879 20.26 -16.02 22.27
C THR A 879 19.31 -16.93 23.07
N GLN A 880 18.75 -17.93 22.41
CA GLN A 880 17.89 -18.97 23.04
C GLN A 880 18.70 -20.23 23.43
N VAL A 881 20.01 -20.11 23.49
CA VAL A 881 20.90 -21.21 23.85
C VAL A 881 20.88 -21.44 25.37
N SER A 882 20.77 -22.70 25.79
CA SER A 882 20.83 -23.16 27.17
C SER A 882 22.03 -24.07 27.43
N ASP A 883 22.20 -24.54 28.69
CA ASP A 883 23.22 -25.51 29.05
C ASP A 883 23.13 -26.84 28.24
N ALA A 884 21.92 -27.20 27.81
CA ALA A 884 21.69 -28.40 27.01
C ALA A 884 22.35 -28.33 25.64
N GLY A 885 22.39 -27.13 25.01
CA GLY A 885 23.03 -26.91 23.70
C GLY A 885 24.54 -26.97 23.74
N LEU A 886 25.17 -26.63 24.89
CA LEU A 886 26.63 -26.59 25.03
C LEU A 886 27.29 -27.98 24.84
N VAL A 887 26.54 -29.05 25.03
CA VAL A 887 27.01 -30.44 24.78
C VAL A 887 27.51 -30.60 23.34
N HIS A 888 26.89 -29.91 22.37
CA HIS A 888 27.28 -29.98 20.96
C HIS A 888 28.62 -29.28 20.66
N LEU A 889 29.10 -28.45 21.58
CA LEU A 889 30.37 -27.71 21.45
C LEU A 889 31.54 -28.44 22.13
N ALA A 890 31.32 -29.58 22.82
CA ALA A 890 32.34 -30.32 23.56
C ALA A 890 33.54 -30.75 22.72
N GLY A 891 33.38 -30.88 21.39
CA GLY A 891 34.45 -31.21 20.44
C GLY A 891 35.33 -30.05 20.04
N LEU A 892 34.97 -28.80 20.39
CA LEU A 892 35.70 -27.59 20.01
C LEU A 892 36.78 -27.26 21.06
N THR A 893 37.88 -28.04 21.04
CA THR A 893 38.95 -27.97 22.06
C THR A 893 39.74 -26.67 22.02
N GLY A 894 39.62 -25.87 20.95
CA GLY A 894 40.25 -24.55 20.83
C GLY A 894 39.44 -23.40 21.39
N LEU A 895 38.21 -23.62 21.83
CA LEU A 895 37.31 -22.59 22.31
C LEU A 895 37.76 -22.06 23.70
N GLN A 896 37.95 -20.73 23.77
CA GLN A 896 38.39 -20.01 24.99
C GLN A 896 37.23 -19.28 25.65
#